data_5cdc74c0418595ee880644e8d53c64d5
#
_entry.id   5cdc74c0418595ee880644e8d53c64d5
#
_cell.length_a   1.000
_cell.length_b   1.000
_cell.length_c   1.000
_cell.angle_alpha   90.00
_cell.angle_beta   90.00
_cell.angle_gamma   90.00
#
_symmetry.space_group_name_H-M   'P 1'
#
loop_
_entity.id
_entity.type
_entity.pdbx_description
1 polymer ?
#
loop_
_entity_poly.entity_id
_entity_poly.type
_entity_poly.pdbx_seq_one_letter_code
_entity_poly.pdbx_strand_id
1 'polypeptide(L)'
;MNDETRRFGFSPSPAHGRVPGPYTPLQDEPQDAGDICTAVGANMKTVPVPQIQSMKAYILKHHRQMIFDALNESIRAGALEMPADVDGGEIVLSAANCTFGAMNFWRYDKYTALAEVIVYPEICTDSGCVPCPLYVELWIDMESGMEFWTGACGYLRDMPERRHWRLSDYMIPILRKDEIEEGAEELLRAFCPNAATDRREHDPFVLAKRMGLNVERLPLYGRPHTLSMLFFCPETVMVQEFPATSKDDPPSPYPVTLPGNTILINTRAVHRDFCQLEIYHECIHYDWHFMFYRLQHMHNNDVSALRTRRAVVTDSRGSRNPLRWLEWQANRGSFGLMMPLSMMRDLVREGEASLDGSDLHWGKRYDRIARGIARDHDLPKFRVRARLIQMGHIEAKGALNYVDGAYIEPFAFERSRGNGNYTFVLSRRELFDEYCSNPDFRKLLDSGRYVFADGHVCLNDERYVRAAANGLRLTAWANAHVDQCCLRFVSVYEPCGFSDYRFSCLNSDEEYNRHYIAFAEEDDALSAREKLEHMTRVLDALPDAFPQALSFLMEQTGVTEEALEERSGISVSTISRLRRKERANYSLDQVVALCVALRLPPWLSGELLARAGLMLRRTKQHRAYRLILDCMFMDSLDTVQNFLKASGCEPLKLKAT
;
A
#
# COMPACT_ATOMS: atom_id res chain seq x y z
N MET A 1 0.28 -57.63 -31.27
CA MET A 1 -0.61 -58.63 -30.66
C MET A 1 -0.82 -58.24 -29.25
N ASN A 2 -2.07 -57.87 -29.04
CA ASN A 2 -2.91 -57.76 -27.87
C ASN A 2 -2.57 -56.60 -26.90
N ASP A 3 -3.35 -55.55 -26.93
CA ASP A 3 -4.78 -55.37 -26.59
C ASP A 3 -4.97 -55.33 -25.07
N GLU A 4 -4.96 -54.07 -24.55
CA GLU A 4 -5.59 -53.68 -23.30
C GLU A 4 -5.88 -52.17 -23.29
N THR A 5 -6.66 -51.73 -24.30
CA THR A 5 -7.39 -50.46 -24.30
C THR A 5 -8.87 -50.80 -24.25
N ARG A 6 -9.45 -50.77 -23.05
CA ARG A 6 -10.90 -50.53 -22.81
C ARG A 6 -11.22 -50.84 -21.35
N ARG A 7 -11.38 -49.77 -20.58
CA ARG A 7 -12.40 -49.65 -19.54
C ARG A 7 -12.12 -48.41 -18.70
N PHE A 8 -12.80 -47.33 -19.03
CA PHE A 8 -13.59 -46.52 -18.11
C PHE A 8 -14.30 -45.47 -18.93
N GLY A 9 -15.51 -45.83 -19.35
CA GLY A 9 -16.47 -44.89 -19.92
C GLY A 9 -17.09 -44.07 -18.81
N PHE A 10 -17.04 -42.78 -18.93
CA PHE A 10 -17.95 -41.85 -18.27
C PHE A 10 -18.69 -41.05 -19.34
N SER A 11 -19.96 -41.35 -19.48
CA SER A 11 -20.92 -40.53 -20.20
C SER A 11 -21.13 -39.19 -19.46
N PRO A 12 -21.23 -38.06 -20.16
CA PRO A 12 -21.60 -36.81 -19.50
C PRO A 12 -23.12 -36.78 -19.27
N SER A 13 -23.53 -36.68 -18.01
CA SER A 13 -24.89 -36.32 -17.63
C SER A 13 -24.93 -34.80 -17.40
N PRO A 14 -25.95 -34.07 -17.89
CA PRO A 14 -26.00 -32.64 -17.79
C PRO A 14 -26.57 -32.21 -16.41
N ALA A 15 -25.71 -31.76 -15.52
CA ALA A 15 -26.14 -31.05 -14.35
C ALA A 15 -25.56 -29.63 -14.42
N HIS A 16 -26.49 -28.67 -14.62
CA HIS A 16 -26.22 -27.26 -14.46
C HIS A 16 -25.85 -26.95 -13.00
N GLY A 17 -24.56 -26.96 -12.69
CA GLY A 17 -23.99 -26.35 -11.52
C GLY A 17 -22.98 -25.30 -11.99
N ARG A 18 -23.30 -24.01 -11.81
CA ARG A 18 -22.30 -22.95 -11.95
C ARG A 18 -21.21 -23.23 -10.91
N VAL A 19 -20.08 -23.72 -11.35
CA VAL A 19 -18.87 -23.67 -10.57
C VAL A 19 -18.55 -22.21 -10.34
N PRO A 20 -18.40 -21.72 -9.10
CA PRO A 20 -17.90 -20.37 -8.86
C PRO A 20 -16.49 -20.31 -9.47
N GLY A 21 -16.30 -19.42 -10.44
CA GLY A 21 -14.99 -19.21 -11.05
C GLY A 21 -13.96 -18.79 -10.01
N PRO A 22 -12.67 -19.02 -10.28
CA PRO A 22 -11.62 -18.52 -9.42
C PRO A 22 -11.76 -17.01 -9.28
N TYR A 23 -11.64 -16.59 -8.05
CA TYR A 23 -11.64 -15.23 -7.52
C TYR A 23 -11.39 -14.14 -8.55
N THR A 24 -12.43 -13.46 -8.97
CA THR A 24 -12.34 -12.22 -9.75
C THR A 24 -12.08 -11.10 -8.75
N PRO A 25 -11.00 -10.32 -8.87
CA PRO A 25 -10.94 -9.04 -8.18
C PRO A 25 -12.15 -8.23 -8.66
N LEU A 26 -12.98 -7.80 -7.73
CA LEU A 26 -14.06 -6.88 -8.05
C LEU A 26 -13.44 -5.65 -8.72
N GLN A 27 -13.73 -5.47 -9.99
CA GLN A 27 -13.58 -4.22 -10.70
C GLN A 27 -14.56 -3.25 -10.06
N ASP A 28 -14.12 -2.01 -9.90
CA ASP A 28 -14.86 -0.87 -9.37
C ASP A 28 -14.82 -0.70 -7.85
N GLU A 29 -13.63 -0.25 -7.34
CA GLU A 29 -13.64 0.64 -6.19
C GLU A 29 -13.59 2.09 -6.69
N PRO A 30 -14.56 2.95 -6.28
CA PRO A 30 -14.43 4.38 -6.49
C PRO A 30 -13.25 4.90 -5.65
N GLN A 31 -12.42 5.73 -6.27
CA GLN A 31 -11.26 6.39 -5.68
C GLN A 31 -11.63 7.48 -4.64
N ASP A 32 -12.70 7.34 -3.88
CA ASP A 32 -13.05 8.26 -2.81
C ASP A 32 -13.60 7.50 -1.60
N ALA A 33 -12.69 7.16 -0.69
CA ALA A 33 -13.03 6.65 0.63
C ALA A 33 -13.66 7.73 1.55
N GLY A 34 -14.09 8.84 0.99
CA GLY A 34 -14.73 9.96 1.70
C GLY A 34 -16.26 10.01 1.63
N ASP A 35 -16.89 9.42 0.62
CA ASP A 35 -18.30 9.70 0.32
C ASP A 35 -19.24 8.48 0.23
N ILE A 36 -18.87 7.30 0.72
CA ILE A 36 -19.77 6.13 0.71
C ILE A 36 -20.69 6.07 1.97
N CYS A 37 -20.75 7.14 2.75
CA CYS A 37 -21.72 7.21 3.88
C CYS A 37 -23.10 7.79 3.53
N THR A 38 -23.36 8.20 2.28
CA THR A 38 -24.59 8.95 1.96
C THR A 38 -25.62 8.28 1.07
N ALA A 39 -25.46 7.01 0.73
CA ALA A 39 -26.39 6.31 -0.19
C ALA A 39 -26.94 4.99 0.35
N VAL A 40 -27.33 4.91 1.62
CA VAL A 40 -28.34 3.94 2.09
C VAL A 40 -29.23 4.65 3.11
N GLY A 41 -30.52 4.70 2.77
CA GLY A 41 -31.51 5.53 3.39
C GLY A 41 -31.68 5.40 4.89
N ALA A 42 -32.10 6.51 5.44
CA ALA A 42 -32.88 6.79 6.63
C ALA A 42 -32.74 5.84 7.84
N ASN A 43 -32.16 6.43 8.92
CA ASN A 43 -32.21 5.93 10.30
C ASN A 43 -31.18 4.89 10.77
N MET A 44 -29.95 4.92 10.31
CA MET A 44 -28.83 4.49 11.16
C MET A 44 -28.11 5.74 11.69
N LYS A 45 -28.16 5.94 13.00
CA LYS A 45 -27.26 6.88 13.68
C LYS A 45 -25.84 6.50 13.25
N THR A 46 -25.18 7.39 12.53
CA THR A 46 -23.76 7.26 12.23
C THR A 46 -23.02 7.17 13.55
N VAL A 47 -22.56 5.96 13.90
CA VAL A 47 -21.63 5.81 15.02
C VAL A 47 -20.41 6.63 14.65
N PRO A 48 -20.07 7.68 15.42
CA PRO A 48 -18.86 8.46 15.11
C PRO A 48 -17.68 7.49 15.07
N VAL A 49 -16.81 7.65 14.07
CA VAL A 49 -15.54 6.92 14.02
C VAL A 49 -14.84 7.21 15.34
N PRO A 50 -14.57 6.22 16.20
CA PRO A 50 -13.98 6.46 17.49
C PRO A 50 -12.66 7.20 17.29
N GLN A 51 -12.46 8.31 18.02
CA GLN A 51 -11.19 9.01 17.99
C GLN A 51 -10.12 8.06 18.52
N ILE A 52 -9.15 7.73 17.66
CA ILE A 52 -8.06 6.84 18.01
C ILE A 52 -7.21 7.51 19.08
N GLN A 53 -7.06 6.86 20.22
CA GLN A 53 -6.30 7.38 21.35
C GLN A 53 -4.82 7.10 21.24
N SER A 54 -4.02 8.07 21.67
CA SER A 54 -2.58 7.99 21.77
C SER A 54 -2.16 7.67 23.21
N MET A 55 -1.24 6.72 23.40
CA MET A 55 -0.66 6.40 24.71
C MET A 55 0.09 7.58 25.28
N LYS A 56 0.81 8.34 24.45
CA LYS A 56 1.47 9.58 24.88
C LYS A 56 0.47 10.56 25.50
N ALA A 57 -0.66 10.79 24.84
CA ALA A 57 -1.70 11.68 25.35
C ALA A 57 -2.31 11.15 26.66
N TYR A 58 -2.50 9.84 26.75
CA TYR A 58 -3.02 9.19 27.95
C TYR A 58 -2.09 9.36 29.14
N ILE A 59 -0.78 9.07 28.99
CA ILE A 59 0.25 9.22 30.03
C ILE A 59 0.31 10.69 30.51
N LEU A 60 0.39 11.62 29.58
CA LEU A 60 0.46 13.04 29.93
C LEU A 60 -0.79 13.55 30.65
N LYS A 61 -1.94 12.94 30.42
CA LYS A 61 -3.19 13.30 31.09
C LYS A 61 -3.32 12.67 32.47
N HIS A 62 -2.93 11.42 32.64
CA HIS A 62 -3.27 10.62 33.82
C HIS A 62 -2.07 10.27 34.70
N HIS A 63 -0.84 10.27 34.17
CA HIS A 63 0.36 9.77 34.88
C HIS A 63 1.51 10.79 34.96
N ARG A 64 1.23 12.08 34.62
CA ARG A 64 2.24 13.14 34.68
C ARG A 64 2.87 13.26 36.07
N GLN A 65 2.06 13.19 37.13
CA GLN A 65 2.54 13.33 38.50
C GLN A 65 3.47 12.18 38.90
N MET A 66 3.15 10.94 38.51
CA MET A 66 4.00 9.77 38.78
C MET A 66 5.42 9.95 38.21
N ILE A 67 5.53 10.58 37.01
CA ILE A 67 6.83 10.87 36.38
C ILE A 67 7.64 11.87 37.24
N PHE A 68 7.01 12.95 37.69
CA PHE A 68 7.68 13.94 38.55
C PHE A 68 8.04 13.36 39.91
N ASP A 69 7.18 12.53 40.51
CA ASP A 69 7.44 11.88 41.79
C ASP A 69 8.69 10.98 41.72
N ALA A 70 8.80 10.18 40.62
CA ALA A 70 9.96 9.32 40.39
C ALA A 70 11.28 10.12 40.25
N LEU A 71 11.24 11.21 39.48
CA LEU A 71 12.40 12.09 39.32
C LEU A 71 12.80 12.76 40.64
N ASN A 72 11.82 13.31 41.36
CA ASN A 72 12.09 13.96 42.66
C ASN A 72 12.58 12.98 43.72
N GLU A 73 12.09 11.73 43.70
CA GLU A 73 12.61 10.68 44.57
C GLU A 73 14.07 10.34 44.23
N SER A 74 14.40 10.22 42.94
CA SER A 74 15.76 9.97 42.47
C SER A 74 16.73 11.11 42.82
N ILE A 75 16.28 12.36 42.79
CA ILE A 75 17.03 13.54 43.19
C ILE A 75 17.28 13.48 44.72
N ARG A 76 16.23 13.28 45.51
CA ARG A 76 16.35 13.18 46.98
C ARG A 76 17.22 12.02 47.44
N ALA A 77 17.19 10.92 46.72
CA ALA A 77 18.06 9.74 46.98
C ALA A 77 19.52 9.95 46.56
N GLY A 78 19.85 11.08 45.92
CA GLY A 78 21.19 11.35 45.40
C GLY A 78 21.57 10.52 44.16
N ALA A 79 20.61 9.85 43.54
CA ALA A 79 20.82 9.09 42.31
C ALA A 79 20.90 9.99 41.07
N LEU A 80 20.31 11.18 41.16
CA LEU A 80 20.38 12.24 40.16
C LEU A 80 20.97 13.50 40.81
N GLU A 81 22.20 13.87 40.45
CA GLU A 81 22.84 15.10 40.90
C GLU A 81 22.40 16.26 40.01
N MET A 82 21.55 17.16 40.51
CA MET A 82 21.07 18.30 39.76
C MET A 82 22.04 19.49 39.93
N PRO A 83 22.20 20.35 38.89
CA PRO A 83 22.90 21.62 39.04
C PRO A 83 22.27 22.46 40.14
N ALA A 84 23.09 23.16 40.95
CA ALA A 84 22.58 24.05 42.00
C ALA A 84 21.76 25.16 41.37
N ASP A 85 20.54 25.39 41.90
CA ASP A 85 19.70 26.54 41.51
C ASP A 85 20.25 27.85 42.05
N VAL A 86 19.98 28.98 41.35
CA VAL A 86 20.41 30.36 41.76
C VAL A 86 19.91 30.69 43.14
N ASP A 87 18.75 30.20 43.54
CA ASP A 87 18.14 30.48 44.83
C ASP A 87 18.65 29.56 45.96
N GLY A 88 19.56 28.60 45.68
CA GLY A 88 20.13 27.66 46.67
C GLY A 88 19.08 26.75 47.33
N GLY A 89 17.87 26.66 46.75
CA GLY A 89 16.79 25.82 47.23
C GLY A 89 16.88 24.38 46.71
N GLU A 90 16.17 23.48 47.38
CA GLU A 90 15.99 22.10 46.87
C GLU A 90 15.20 22.12 45.55
N ILE A 91 15.79 21.53 44.51
CA ILE A 91 15.12 21.48 43.19
C ILE A 91 14.00 20.45 43.29
N VAL A 92 12.76 20.94 43.08
CA VAL A 92 11.58 20.10 42.96
C VAL A 92 11.00 20.24 41.53
N LEU A 93 11.05 19.15 40.79
CA LEU A 93 10.52 19.09 39.42
C LEU A 93 9.00 18.97 39.41
N SER A 94 8.36 19.77 38.56
CA SER A 94 6.91 19.84 38.44
C SER A 94 6.50 20.31 37.04
N ALA A 95 5.20 20.34 36.78
CA ALA A 95 4.67 20.86 35.53
C ALA A 95 4.91 22.39 35.34
N ALA A 96 5.32 23.10 36.37
CA ALA A 96 5.61 24.53 36.31
C ALA A 96 7.02 24.83 35.78
N ASN A 97 7.96 23.92 35.99
CA ASN A 97 9.36 24.09 35.63
C ASN A 97 9.92 22.95 34.74
N CYS A 98 9.05 22.15 34.11
CA CYS A 98 9.47 21.09 33.23
C CYS A 98 8.61 21.02 31.97
N THR A 99 9.24 20.75 30.84
CA THR A 99 8.57 20.42 29.60
C THR A 99 8.80 18.96 29.23
N PHE A 100 7.76 18.32 28.63
CA PHE A 100 7.88 16.95 28.15
C PHE A 100 8.36 16.93 26.70
N GLY A 101 9.37 16.14 26.43
CA GLY A 101 9.92 15.89 25.11
C GLY A 101 9.27 14.72 24.38
N ALA A 102 10.10 13.98 23.67
CA ALA A 102 9.69 12.73 23.02
C ALA A 102 9.34 11.67 24.06
N MET A 103 8.47 10.75 23.66
CA MET A 103 8.27 9.48 24.34
C MET A 103 8.56 8.38 23.34
N ASN A 104 9.43 7.43 23.75
CA ASN A 104 9.71 6.24 22.97
C ASN A 104 9.03 5.07 23.66
N PHE A 105 8.33 4.26 22.88
CA PHE A 105 7.66 3.08 23.39
C PHE A 105 8.31 1.82 22.83
N TRP A 106 8.48 0.80 23.70
CA TRP A 106 9.15 -0.45 23.39
C TRP A 106 8.29 -1.63 23.83
N ARG A 107 8.07 -2.59 22.95
CA ARG A 107 7.33 -3.82 23.26
C ARG A 107 8.26 -4.84 23.91
N TYR A 108 7.96 -5.28 25.11
CA TYR A 108 8.67 -6.38 25.77
C TYR A 108 8.05 -7.74 25.48
N ASP A 109 6.72 -7.83 25.57
CA ASP A 109 5.94 -9.00 25.18
C ASP A 109 4.58 -8.56 24.62
N LYS A 110 3.60 -9.46 24.61
CA LYS A 110 2.24 -9.18 24.13
C LYS A 110 1.51 -8.13 24.97
N TYR A 111 1.78 -8.06 26.24
CA TYR A 111 1.05 -7.28 27.22
C TYR A 111 1.85 -6.13 27.83
N THR A 112 3.18 -6.27 27.86
CA THR A 112 4.07 -5.36 28.57
C THR A 112 4.83 -4.45 27.62
N ALA A 113 4.76 -3.15 27.88
CA ALA A 113 5.54 -2.14 27.18
C ALA A 113 6.33 -1.27 28.17
N LEU A 114 7.36 -0.65 27.64
CA LEU A 114 8.15 0.38 28.32
C LEU A 114 8.03 1.70 27.58
N ALA A 115 7.65 2.77 28.27
CA ALA A 115 7.76 4.13 27.77
C ALA A 115 8.99 4.81 28.37
N GLU A 116 9.87 5.35 27.52
CA GLU A 116 10.96 6.24 27.91
C GLU A 116 10.47 7.68 27.75
N VAL A 117 10.19 8.32 28.85
CA VAL A 117 9.64 9.67 28.88
C VAL A 117 10.79 10.66 29.06
N ILE A 118 11.00 11.54 28.08
CA ILE A 118 12.03 12.56 28.13
C ILE A 118 11.44 13.84 28.75
N VAL A 119 12.14 14.38 29.76
CA VAL A 119 11.75 15.58 30.49
C VAL A 119 12.87 16.60 30.40
N TYR A 120 12.53 17.84 30.13
CA TYR A 120 13.44 18.98 30.10
C TYR A 120 13.13 19.92 31.25
N PRO A 121 13.86 19.82 32.38
CA PRO A 121 13.76 20.79 33.46
C PRO A 121 14.31 22.16 33.05
N GLU A 122 13.64 23.22 33.47
CA GLU A 122 14.12 24.59 33.36
C GLU A 122 14.86 24.96 34.68
N ILE A 123 16.17 24.79 34.67
CA ILE A 123 17.03 25.07 35.83
C ILE A 123 17.83 26.31 35.53
N CYS A 124 17.64 27.33 36.33
CA CYS A 124 18.39 28.59 36.25
C CYS A 124 19.57 28.54 37.25
N THR A 125 20.78 28.72 36.76
CA THR A 125 22.01 28.85 37.54
C THR A 125 22.54 30.27 37.41
N ASP A 126 23.54 30.65 38.24
CA ASP A 126 24.22 31.95 38.14
C ASP A 126 24.80 32.23 36.75
N SER A 127 25.07 31.18 35.94
CA SER A 127 25.56 31.28 34.58
C SER A 127 24.45 31.25 33.50
N GLY A 128 23.17 31.18 33.86
CA GLY A 128 22.01 31.12 32.97
C GLY A 128 21.28 29.76 33.03
N CYS A 129 20.27 29.59 32.19
CA CYS A 129 19.51 28.33 32.15
C CYS A 129 20.36 27.21 31.56
N VAL A 130 20.53 26.12 32.30
CA VAL A 130 21.32 24.95 31.91
C VAL A 130 20.37 23.85 31.41
N PRO A 131 20.51 23.37 30.18
CA PRO A 131 19.73 22.24 29.70
C PRO A 131 20.19 20.95 30.43
N CYS A 132 19.27 20.33 31.14
CA CYS A 132 19.52 19.08 31.89
C CYS A 132 18.45 18.04 31.49
N PRO A 133 18.51 17.48 30.25
CA PRO A 133 17.50 16.53 29.81
C PRO A 133 17.60 15.23 30.60
N LEU A 134 16.47 14.81 31.15
CA LEU A 134 16.31 13.61 31.94
C LEU A 134 15.41 12.62 31.22
N TYR A 135 15.51 11.32 31.57
CA TYR A 135 14.54 10.31 31.17
C TYR A 135 13.98 9.59 32.40
N VAL A 136 12.75 9.10 32.24
CA VAL A 136 12.07 8.20 33.17
C VAL A 136 11.55 7.01 32.42
N GLU A 137 11.84 5.84 32.93
CA GLU A 137 11.20 4.60 32.47
C GLU A 137 9.84 4.47 33.13
N LEU A 138 8.80 4.31 32.29
CA LEU A 138 7.45 4.01 32.73
C LEU A 138 7.03 2.70 32.12
N TRP A 139 6.89 1.69 32.94
CA TRP A 139 6.41 0.37 32.56
C TRP A 139 4.89 0.36 32.47
N ILE A 140 4.35 -0.39 31.52
CA ILE A 140 2.94 -0.45 31.20
C ILE A 140 2.54 -1.91 31.05
N ASP A 141 1.66 -2.42 31.91
CA ASP A 141 1.01 -3.72 31.75
C ASP A 141 -0.43 -3.55 31.27
N MET A 142 -0.79 -4.29 30.24
CA MET A 142 -2.09 -4.22 29.57
C MET A 142 -2.86 -5.55 29.58
N GLU A 143 -2.41 -6.55 30.36
CA GLU A 143 -3.03 -7.87 30.37
C GLU A 143 -4.48 -7.83 30.91
N SER A 144 -4.66 -7.42 32.14
CA SER A 144 -5.97 -7.40 32.80
C SER A 144 -6.58 -5.99 32.90
N GLY A 145 -5.78 -4.96 32.64
CA GLY A 145 -6.17 -3.56 32.73
C GLY A 145 -5.18 -2.69 31.99
N MET A 146 -4.81 -1.60 32.63
CA MET A 146 -3.68 -0.77 32.22
C MET A 146 -3.01 -0.26 33.50
N GLU A 147 -1.96 -0.94 33.92
CA GLU A 147 -1.20 -0.64 35.13
C GLU A 147 0.12 0.01 34.77
N PHE A 148 0.55 0.96 35.61
CA PHE A 148 1.76 1.74 35.37
C PHE A 148 2.64 1.72 36.63
N TRP A 149 3.96 1.54 36.42
CA TRP A 149 4.96 1.75 37.47
C TRP A 149 6.22 2.35 36.88
N THR A 150 6.97 3.07 37.70
CA THR A 150 8.21 3.71 37.30
C THR A 150 9.38 2.75 37.42
N GLY A 151 10.29 2.80 36.45
CA GLY A 151 11.57 2.10 36.44
C GLY A 151 12.74 3.05 36.72
N ALA A 152 13.80 2.91 35.94
CA ALA A 152 14.99 3.74 36.09
C ALA A 152 14.73 5.20 35.67
N CYS A 153 15.44 6.11 36.38
CA CYS A 153 15.54 7.52 36.01
C CYS A 153 17.01 7.86 35.78
N GLY A 154 17.29 8.79 34.87
CA GLY A 154 18.65 9.18 34.58
C GLY A 154 18.77 10.37 33.66
N TYR A 155 20.00 10.77 33.34
CA TYR A 155 20.25 11.73 32.31
C TYR A 155 19.99 11.13 30.93
N LEU A 156 19.44 11.91 29.98
CA LEU A 156 19.16 11.44 28.64
C LEU A 156 20.39 10.84 27.93
N ARG A 157 21.60 11.37 28.20
CA ARG A 157 22.86 10.84 27.63
C ARG A 157 23.20 9.42 28.09
N ASP A 158 22.68 8.99 29.23
CA ASP A 158 22.97 7.69 29.88
C ASP A 158 21.81 6.69 29.61
N MET A 159 20.81 7.09 28.81
CA MET A 159 19.67 6.25 28.47
C MET A 159 20.14 4.99 27.71
N PRO A 160 19.76 3.77 28.16
CA PRO A 160 20.21 2.54 27.55
C PRO A 160 19.63 2.32 26.15
N GLU A 161 20.43 1.73 25.26
CA GLU A 161 19.91 1.26 23.96
C GLU A 161 18.97 0.07 24.14
N ARG A 162 17.87 0.07 23.39
CA ARG A 162 16.87 -1.01 23.41
C ARG A 162 16.97 -1.87 22.15
N ARG A 163 16.78 -3.18 22.33
CA ARG A 163 16.75 -4.18 21.25
C ARG A 163 15.35 -4.75 20.99
N HIS A 164 14.34 -4.19 21.64
CA HIS A 164 12.94 -4.59 21.52
C HIS A 164 12.25 -3.86 20.36
N TRP A 165 11.11 -4.35 19.92
CA TRP A 165 10.32 -3.66 18.91
C TRP A 165 9.88 -2.29 19.40
N ARG A 166 10.18 -1.29 18.62
CA ARG A 166 9.67 0.05 18.87
C ARG A 166 8.18 0.10 18.56
N LEU A 167 7.40 0.77 19.41
CA LEU A 167 5.98 1.01 19.22
C LEU A 167 5.74 2.46 18.82
N SER A 168 4.66 2.68 18.05
CA SER A 168 4.13 4.01 17.79
C SER A 168 3.40 4.58 19.03
N ASP A 169 3.03 5.85 18.99
CA ASP A 169 2.19 6.47 20.03
C ASP A 169 0.82 5.79 20.20
N TYR A 170 0.42 4.96 19.24
CA TYR A 170 -0.81 4.16 19.27
C TYR A 170 -0.58 2.71 19.71
N MET A 171 0.60 2.38 20.20
CA MET A 171 1.00 1.03 20.66
C MET A 171 0.98 -0.02 19.53
N ILE A 172 1.23 0.40 18.30
CA ILE A 172 1.41 -0.48 17.13
C ILE A 172 2.91 -0.63 16.89
N PRO A 173 3.44 -1.85 16.69
CA PRO A 173 4.85 -2.07 16.37
C PRO A 173 5.28 -1.32 15.11
N ILE A 174 6.47 -0.72 15.13
CA ILE A 174 7.08 -0.05 13.98
C ILE A 174 8.04 -1.05 13.34
N LEU A 175 7.51 -1.86 12.40
CA LEU A 175 8.25 -2.96 11.81
C LEU A 175 8.62 -2.66 10.36
N ARG A 176 9.85 -3.04 9.99
CA ARG A 176 10.29 -3.14 8.60
C ARG A 176 9.83 -4.48 8.01
N LYS A 177 10.00 -4.63 6.69
CA LYS A 177 9.58 -5.85 5.97
C LYS A 177 10.30 -7.10 6.47
N ASP A 178 11.58 -6.99 6.76
CA ASP A 178 12.43 -8.04 7.34
C ASP A 178 11.99 -8.40 8.77
N GLU A 179 11.73 -7.41 9.61
CA GLU A 179 11.25 -7.60 10.99
C GLU A 179 9.85 -8.26 11.04
N ILE A 180 8.99 -7.99 10.06
CA ILE A 180 7.69 -8.69 9.92
C ILE A 180 7.90 -10.18 9.61
N GLU A 181 8.85 -10.49 8.71
CA GLU A 181 9.15 -11.88 8.37
C GLU A 181 9.74 -12.63 9.58
N GLU A 182 10.70 -12.03 10.27
CA GLU A 182 11.31 -12.59 11.49
C GLU A 182 10.26 -12.79 12.58
N GLY A 183 9.42 -11.77 12.84
CA GLY A 183 8.37 -11.85 13.85
C GLY A 183 7.31 -12.91 13.53
N ALA A 184 6.97 -13.10 12.25
CA ALA A 184 6.06 -14.18 11.85
C ALA A 184 6.68 -15.57 12.10
N GLU A 185 7.96 -15.76 11.77
CA GLU A 185 8.65 -17.02 12.05
C GLU A 185 8.85 -17.24 13.56
N GLU A 186 9.11 -16.20 14.35
CA GLU A 186 9.18 -16.26 15.80
C GLU A 186 7.85 -16.67 16.43
N LEU A 187 6.74 -16.06 15.96
CA LEU A 187 5.39 -16.41 16.42
C LEU A 187 5.07 -17.87 16.11
N LEU A 188 5.37 -18.31 14.88
CA LEU A 188 5.17 -19.70 14.48
C LEU A 188 6.02 -20.65 15.35
N ARG A 189 7.29 -20.32 15.60
CA ARG A 189 8.21 -21.13 16.43
C ARG A 189 7.75 -21.18 17.89
N ALA A 190 7.21 -20.09 18.42
CA ALA A 190 6.73 -20.02 19.80
C ALA A 190 5.53 -20.94 20.04
N PHE A 191 4.58 -20.99 19.11
CA PHE A 191 3.35 -21.75 19.28
C PHE A 191 3.34 -23.08 18.53
N CYS A 192 4.09 -23.21 17.42
CA CYS A 192 4.15 -24.39 16.56
C CYS A 192 5.61 -24.73 16.24
N PRO A 193 6.44 -25.13 17.20
CA PRO A 193 7.88 -25.32 17.02
C PRO A 193 8.26 -26.35 15.95
N ASN A 194 7.40 -27.31 15.67
CA ASN A 194 7.64 -28.32 14.67
C ASN A 194 7.01 -28.00 13.28
N ALA A 195 6.43 -26.81 13.10
CA ALA A 195 5.76 -26.43 11.86
C ALA A 195 6.66 -26.50 10.62
N ALA A 196 7.97 -26.34 10.79
CA ALA A 196 8.94 -26.45 9.70
C ALA A 196 9.11 -27.90 9.19
N THR A 197 8.85 -28.90 10.04
CA THR A 197 9.08 -30.33 9.75
C THR A 197 7.81 -31.17 9.76
N ASP A 198 6.79 -30.75 10.47
CA ASP A 198 5.49 -31.39 10.52
C ASP A 198 4.39 -30.48 9.96
N ARG A 199 3.92 -30.84 8.78
CA ARG A 199 2.86 -30.13 8.06
C ARG A 199 1.56 -30.03 8.87
N ARG A 200 1.28 -30.97 9.79
CA ARG A 200 0.07 -30.94 10.63
C ARG A 200 0.13 -29.83 11.67
N GLU A 201 1.33 -29.46 12.09
CA GLU A 201 1.53 -28.32 13.00
C GLU A 201 1.54 -26.98 12.26
N HIS A 202 1.79 -26.98 10.94
CA HIS A 202 1.69 -25.79 10.09
C HIS A 202 0.25 -25.60 9.57
N ASP A 203 -0.70 -25.57 10.50
CA ASP A 203 -2.13 -25.40 10.24
C ASP A 203 -2.63 -24.18 11.03
N PRO A 204 -3.34 -23.20 10.41
CA PRO A 204 -3.83 -22.02 11.08
C PRO A 204 -4.79 -22.29 12.23
N PHE A 205 -5.56 -23.40 12.16
CA PHE A 205 -6.45 -23.80 13.27
C PHE A 205 -5.67 -24.33 14.46
N VAL A 206 -4.56 -25.02 14.20
CA VAL A 206 -3.65 -25.48 15.25
C VAL A 206 -2.99 -24.28 15.93
N LEU A 207 -2.49 -23.33 15.14
CA LEU A 207 -1.88 -22.10 15.64
C LEU A 207 -2.90 -21.31 16.49
N ALA A 208 -4.08 -21.01 15.93
CA ALA A 208 -5.12 -20.27 16.65
C ALA A 208 -5.48 -20.94 17.98
N LYS A 209 -5.67 -22.26 17.97
CA LYS A 209 -5.98 -23.03 19.20
C LYS A 209 -4.87 -22.93 20.24
N ARG A 210 -3.60 -23.04 19.83
CA ARG A 210 -2.44 -22.93 20.73
C ARG A 210 -2.26 -21.51 21.28
N MET A 211 -2.69 -20.50 20.51
CA MET A 211 -2.76 -19.10 20.96
C MET A 211 -3.97 -18.83 21.89
N GLY A 212 -4.84 -19.82 22.15
CA GLY A 212 -6.04 -19.65 22.96
C GLY A 212 -7.21 -18.99 22.23
N LEU A 213 -7.23 -19.05 20.90
CA LEU A 213 -8.28 -18.49 20.06
C LEU A 213 -9.30 -19.55 19.63
N ASN A 214 -10.57 -19.18 19.63
CA ASN A 214 -11.63 -19.94 19.01
C ASN A 214 -11.78 -19.49 17.55
N VAL A 215 -12.15 -20.39 16.65
CA VAL A 215 -12.43 -20.06 15.24
C VAL A 215 -13.87 -20.46 14.91
N GLU A 216 -14.68 -19.44 14.60
CA GLU A 216 -16.08 -19.61 14.21
C GLU A 216 -16.29 -19.21 12.75
N ARG A 217 -17.21 -19.88 12.07
CA ARG A 217 -17.55 -19.64 10.68
C ARG A 217 -19.04 -19.38 10.54
N LEU A 218 -19.42 -18.13 10.33
CA LEU A 218 -20.81 -17.72 10.29
C LEU A 218 -21.10 -16.79 9.10
N PRO A 219 -22.29 -16.85 8.50
CA PRO A 219 -22.71 -15.94 7.42
C PRO A 219 -23.20 -14.61 8.01
N LEU A 220 -22.32 -13.63 8.10
CA LEU A 220 -22.62 -12.31 8.69
C LEU A 220 -23.71 -11.56 7.90
N TYR A 221 -24.70 -11.04 8.62
CA TYR A 221 -25.72 -10.17 8.06
C TYR A 221 -25.21 -8.71 7.95
N GLY A 222 -25.53 -8.05 6.82
CA GLY A 222 -25.26 -6.63 6.62
C GLY A 222 -23.78 -6.25 6.46
N ARG A 223 -22.88 -7.23 6.30
CA ARG A 223 -21.41 -7.00 6.18
C ARG A 223 -20.78 -7.80 5.03
N PRO A 224 -21.17 -7.57 3.77
CA PRO A 224 -20.71 -8.38 2.63
C PRO A 224 -19.22 -8.28 2.34
N HIS A 225 -18.56 -7.21 2.76
CA HIS A 225 -17.14 -6.95 2.48
C HIS A 225 -16.20 -7.27 3.67
N THR A 226 -16.73 -7.75 4.79
CA THR A 226 -15.92 -8.19 5.92
C THR A 226 -15.52 -9.64 5.71
N LEU A 227 -14.20 -9.94 5.66
CA LEU A 227 -13.68 -11.30 5.47
C LEU A 227 -13.63 -12.04 6.81
N SER A 228 -13.01 -11.43 7.79
CA SER A 228 -12.84 -11.95 9.14
C SER A 228 -12.93 -10.84 10.17
N MET A 229 -13.03 -11.23 11.42
CA MET A 229 -13.04 -10.33 12.58
C MET A 229 -12.45 -11.06 13.77
N LEU A 230 -11.61 -10.37 14.53
CA LEU A 230 -11.12 -10.84 15.82
C LEU A 230 -11.88 -10.12 16.95
N PHE A 231 -12.49 -10.89 17.82
CA PHE A 231 -13.15 -10.42 19.03
C PHE A 231 -12.30 -10.73 20.25
N PHE A 232 -11.85 -9.70 20.94
CA PHE A 232 -11.12 -9.86 22.21
C PHE A 232 -12.06 -10.03 23.41
N CYS A 233 -13.26 -9.48 23.33
CA CYS A 233 -14.30 -9.60 24.34
C CYS A 233 -15.53 -10.32 23.78
N PRO A 234 -16.44 -10.87 24.62
CA PRO A 234 -17.70 -11.41 24.14
C PRO A 234 -18.52 -10.38 23.37
N GLU A 235 -19.08 -10.78 22.23
CA GLU A 235 -19.82 -9.90 21.33
C GLU A 235 -20.99 -10.63 20.66
N THR A 236 -22.06 -9.90 20.37
CA THR A 236 -23.22 -10.46 19.66
C THR A 236 -23.22 -9.96 18.22
N VAL A 237 -23.23 -10.89 17.28
CA VAL A 237 -23.26 -10.60 15.84
C VAL A 237 -24.58 -11.05 15.24
N MET A 238 -25.04 -10.37 14.18
CA MET A 238 -26.21 -10.78 13.42
C MET A 238 -25.78 -11.72 12.30
N VAL A 239 -26.44 -12.86 12.21
CA VAL A 239 -26.19 -13.93 11.25
C VAL A 239 -27.44 -14.17 10.40
N GLN A 240 -27.26 -14.47 9.12
CA GLN A 240 -28.35 -14.82 8.23
C GLN A 240 -27.90 -15.95 7.30
N GLU A 241 -28.58 -17.09 7.40
CA GLU A 241 -28.31 -18.24 6.55
C GLU A 241 -28.66 -17.95 5.08
N PHE A 242 -28.06 -18.71 4.17
CA PHE A 242 -28.47 -18.70 2.78
C PHE A 242 -29.71 -19.55 2.59
N PRO A 243 -30.65 -19.14 1.72
CA PRO A 243 -31.74 -19.99 1.34
C PRO A 243 -31.23 -21.27 0.69
N ALA A 244 -31.90 -22.40 0.96
CA ALA A 244 -31.53 -23.70 0.40
C ALA A 244 -31.67 -23.72 -1.13
N THR A 245 -32.59 -22.92 -1.69
CA THR A 245 -32.78 -22.75 -3.13
C THR A 245 -32.89 -21.25 -3.44
N SER A 246 -32.58 -20.88 -4.71
CA SER A 246 -32.68 -19.47 -5.14
C SER A 246 -34.13 -18.93 -5.19
N LYS A 247 -35.12 -19.77 -4.95
CA LYS A 247 -36.57 -19.41 -4.90
C LYS A 247 -37.07 -19.17 -3.51
N ASP A 248 -36.31 -19.58 -2.49
CA ASP A 248 -36.69 -19.39 -1.12
C ASP A 248 -36.27 -18.00 -0.64
N ASP A 249 -37.15 -17.34 0.10
CA ASP A 249 -36.78 -16.11 0.79
C ASP A 249 -35.72 -16.42 1.86
N PRO A 250 -34.68 -15.58 1.99
CA PRO A 250 -33.68 -15.80 3.03
C PRO A 250 -34.35 -15.71 4.43
N PRO A 251 -34.01 -16.63 5.36
CA PRO A 251 -34.51 -16.57 6.71
C PRO A 251 -34.14 -15.23 7.37
N SER A 252 -34.97 -14.82 8.33
CA SER A 252 -34.71 -13.59 9.08
C SER A 252 -33.38 -13.66 9.80
N PRO A 253 -32.61 -12.56 9.86
CA PRO A 253 -31.38 -12.51 10.62
C PRO A 253 -31.64 -12.77 12.12
N TYR A 254 -30.71 -13.49 12.74
CA TYR A 254 -30.76 -13.81 14.17
C TYR A 254 -29.45 -13.50 14.88
N PRO A 255 -29.49 -13.19 16.20
CA PRO A 255 -28.27 -12.89 16.95
C PRO A 255 -27.54 -14.17 17.36
N VAL A 256 -26.19 -14.14 17.29
CA VAL A 256 -25.31 -15.18 17.85
C VAL A 256 -24.29 -14.48 18.74
N THR A 257 -24.18 -14.92 19.99
CA THR A 257 -23.18 -14.41 20.94
C THR A 257 -21.92 -15.26 20.84
N LEU A 258 -20.80 -14.60 20.56
CA LEU A 258 -19.48 -15.20 20.48
C LEU A 258 -18.73 -14.93 21.79
N PRO A 259 -17.95 -15.90 22.31
CA PRO A 259 -17.04 -15.65 23.42
C PRO A 259 -15.91 -14.72 23.01
N GLY A 260 -15.21 -14.15 23.99
CA GLY A 260 -13.96 -13.42 23.73
C GLY A 260 -12.88 -14.34 23.14
N ASN A 261 -11.84 -13.73 22.61
CA ASN A 261 -10.75 -14.42 21.91
C ASN A 261 -11.27 -15.32 20.76
N THR A 262 -12.18 -14.78 19.96
CA THR A 262 -12.79 -15.53 18.85
C THR A 262 -12.46 -14.88 17.52
N ILE A 263 -11.93 -15.68 16.60
CA ILE A 263 -11.79 -15.35 15.17
C ILE A 263 -13.09 -15.75 14.48
N LEU A 264 -13.78 -14.80 13.88
CA LEU A 264 -14.98 -15.04 13.09
C LEU A 264 -14.63 -14.91 11.60
N ILE A 265 -14.88 -15.98 10.85
CA ILE A 265 -14.76 -16.02 9.39
C ILE A 265 -16.14 -15.84 8.77
N ASN A 266 -16.30 -14.81 7.94
CA ASN A 266 -17.55 -14.55 7.24
C ASN A 266 -17.72 -15.46 6.02
N THR A 267 -18.53 -16.49 6.13
CA THR A 267 -18.77 -17.47 5.06
C THR A 267 -19.47 -16.88 3.82
N ARG A 268 -20.00 -15.66 3.91
CA ARG A 268 -20.55 -14.92 2.76
C ARG A 268 -19.45 -14.28 1.89
N ALA A 269 -18.30 -13.95 2.50
CA ALA A 269 -17.21 -13.26 1.84
C ALA A 269 -16.03 -14.20 1.53
N VAL A 270 -15.83 -15.24 2.33
CA VAL A 270 -14.70 -16.17 2.23
C VAL A 270 -15.21 -17.58 1.98
N HIS A 271 -14.73 -18.21 0.90
CA HIS A 271 -15.04 -19.62 0.65
C HIS A 271 -14.41 -20.50 1.73
N ARG A 272 -15.12 -21.55 2.12
CA ARG A 272 -14.75 -22.44 3.23
C ARG A 272 -13.32 -22.98 3.12
N ASP A 273 -12.89 -23.32 1.91
CA ASP A 273 -11.58 -23.92 1.65
C ASP A 273 -10.43 -22.91 1.55
N PHE A 274 -10.73 -21.61 1.63
CA PHE A 274 -9.73 -20.54 1.45
C PHE A 274 -9.58 -19.62 2.67
N CYS A 275 -10.09 -20.01 3.85
CA CYS A 275 -10.04 -19.19 5.06
C CYS A 275 -8.71 -19.22 5.82
N GLN A 276 -7.71 -19.98 5.35
CA GLN A 276 -6.44 -20.17 6.07
C GLN A 276 -5.70 -18.84 6.29
N LEU A 277 -5.60 -18.00 5.25
CA LEU A 277 -4.88 -16.74 5.34
C LEU A 277 -5.57 -15.78 6.30
N GLU A 278 -6.90 -15.76 6.31
CA GLU A 278 -7.71 -14.94 7.19
C GLU A 278 -7.50 -15.31 8.66
N ILE A 279 -7.36 -16.62 8.96
CA ILE A 279 -7.06 -17.07 10.34
C ILE A 279 -5.65 -16.61 10.75
N TYR A 280 -4.64 -16.80 9.88
CA TYR A 280 -3.29 -16.30 10.15
C TYR A 280 -3.27 -14.78 10.33
N HIS A 281 -4.06 -14.05 9.55
CA HIS A 281 -4.19 -12.59 9.67
C HIS A 281 -4.70 -12.17 11.06
N GLU A 282 -5.74 -12.82 11.56
CA GLU A 282 -6.28 -12.54 12.88
C GLU A 282 -5.34 -13.00 14.01
N CYS A 283 -4.53 -14.04 13.79
CA CYS A 283 -3.46 -14.42 14.75
C CYS A 283 -2.41 -13.32 14.90
N ILE A 284 -2.03 -12.64 13.80
CA ILE A 284 -1.14 -11.46 13.87
C ILE A 284 -1.80 -10.33 14.66
N HIS A 285 -3.07 -10.03 14.40
CA HIS A 285 -3.77 -9.02 15.18
C HIS A 285 -3.82 -9.36 16.67
N TYR A 286 -4.03 -10.63 17.01
CA TYR A 286 -4.10 -11.08 18.39
C TYR A 286 -2.80 -10.92 19.16
N ASP A 287 -1.67 -11.17 18.52
CA ASP A 287 -0.36 -11.04 19.18
C ASP A 287 0.23 -9.64 19.04
N TRP A 288 0.34 -9.12 17.81
CA TRP A 288 1.11 -7.88 17.58
C TRP A 288 0.33 -6.61 17.91
N HIS A 289 -1.00 -6.65 17.79
CA HIS A 289 -1.86 -5.47 17.89
C HIS A 289 -2.74 -5.45 19.14
N PHE A 290 -2.51 -6.36 20.07
CA PHE A 290 -3.26 -6.44 21.33
C PHE A 290 -3.23 -5.13 22.11
N MET A 291 -2.05 -4.51 22.24
CA MET A 291 -1.89 -3.25 22.98
C MET A 291 -2.65 -2.09 22.36
N PHE A 292 -2.66 -2.00 21.01
CA PHE A 292 -3.49 -1.04 20.30
C PHE A 292 -4.97 -1.23 20.65
N TYR A 293 -5.47 -2.46 20.52
CA TYR A 293 -6.86 -2.77 20.86
C TYR A 293 -7.16 -2.41 22.31
N ARG A 294 -6.32 -2.82 23.26
CA ARG A 294 -6.52 -2.56 24.69
C ARG A 294 -6.59 -1.06 24.98
N LEU A 295 -5.70 -0.27 24.42
CA LEU A 295 -5.70 1.19 24.55
C LEU A 295 -7.03 1.82 24.03
N GLN A 296 -7.51 1.35 22.87
CA GLN A 296 -8.76 1.86 22.31
C GLN A 296 -9.99 1.42 23.14
N HIS A 297 -10.00 0.18 23.61
CA HIS A 297 -11.07 -0.36 24.44
C HIS A 297 -11.18 0.34 25.80
N MET A 298 -10.05 0.64 26.43
CA MET A 298 -10.02 1.39 27.70
C MET A 298 -10.59 2.81 27.56
N HIS A 299 -10.45 3.39 26.39
CA HIS A 299 -11.00 4.72 26.10
C HIS A 299 -12.48 4.65 25.69
N ASN A 300 -12.86 3.62 24.97
CA ASN A 300 -14.23 3.39 24.49
C ASN A 300 -14.57 1.90 24.59
N ASN A 301 -15.37 1.54 25.59
CA ASN A 301 -15.79 0.15 25.84
C ASN A 301 -16.60 -0.47 24.68
N ASP A 302 -17.09 0.35 23.72
CA ASP A 302 -17.78 -0.15 22.52
C ASP A 302 -16.82 -0.77 21.50
N VAL A 303 -15.50 -0.63 21.69
CA VAL A 303 -14.48 -1.26 20.83
C VAL A 303 -14.29 -2.71 21.30
N SER A 304 -15.04 -3.63 20.74
CA SER A 304 -14.99 -5.06 21.08
C SER A 304 -14.18 -5.91 20.11
N ALA A 305 -13.89 -5.39 18.90
CA ALA A 305 -13.27 -6.17 17.84
C ALA A 305 -12.36 -5.34 16.93
N LEU A 306 -11.34 -6.00 16.36
CA LEU A 306 -10.65 -5.57 15.15
C LEU A 306 -11.37 -6.16 13.93
N ARG A 307 -11.57 -5.36 12.90
CA ARG A 307 -12.33 -5.73 11.71
C ARG A 307 -11.44 -5.69 10.46
N THR A 308 -11.29 -6.82 9.85
CA THR A 308 -10.60 -6.94 8.56
C THR A 308 -11.56 -6.70 7.42
N ARG A 309 -11.29 -5.69 6.63
CA ARG A 309 -11.97 -5.42 5.37
C ARG A 309 -11.09 -5.90 4.23
N ARG A 310 -11.73 -6.29 3.14
CA ARG A 310 -11.06 -6.58 1.88
C ARG A 310 -10.52 -5.27 1.30
N ALA A 311 -9.38 -4.82 1.77
CA ALA A 311 -8.66 -3.71 1.19
C ALA A 311 -7.34 -4.26 0.62
N VAL A 312 -7.06 -3.96 -0.63
CA VAL A 312 -5.71 -4.07 -1.16
C VAL A 312 -4.91 -2.98 -0.45
N VAL A 313 -4.26 -3.34 0.65
CA VAL A 313 -3.37 -2.41 1.34
C VAL A 313 -2.08 -2.34 0.55
N THR A 314 -2.02 -1.40 -0.37
CA THR A 314 -0.76 -0.95 -0.96
C THR A 314 0.11 -0.38 0.16
N ASP A 315 1.42 -0.58 0.05
CA ASP A 315 2.45 -0.24 1.03
C ASP A 315 2.18 1.11 1.71
N SER A 316 1.81 1.11 2.98
CA SER A 316 1.40 2.31 3.73
C SER A 316 2.48 2.82 4.68
N ARG A 317 3.78 2.67 4.32
CA ARG A 317 4.84 3.29 5.10
C ARG A 317 4.58 4.80 5.21
N GLY A 318 4.45 5.26 6.44
CA GLY A 318 4.18 6.67 6.72
C GLY A 318 2.71 7.09 6.61
N SER A 319 1.77 6.15 6.49
CA SER A 319 0.35 6.50 6.61
C SER A 319 0.08 7.12 7.98
N ARG A 320 -0.48 8.33 7.99
CA ARG A 320 -0.96 8.97 9.23
C ARG A 320 -2.16 8.25 9.85
N ASN A 321 -2.68 7.22 9.19
CA ASN A 321 -3.80 6.41 9.68
C ASN A 321 -3.27 5.11 10.32
N PRO A 322 -3.31 4.99 11.65
CA PRO A 322 -2.84 3.81 12.38
C PRO A 322 -3.49 2.50 11.93
N LEU A 323 -4.79 2.54 11.58
CA LEU A 323 -5.53 1.36 11.14
C LEU A 323 -5.00 0.77 9.82
N ARG A 324 -4.58 1.62 8.87
CA ARG A 324 -3.98 1.14 7.62
C ARG A 324 -2.64 0.44 7.87
N TRP A 325 -1.86 0.96 8.80
CA TRP A 325 -0.58 0.33 9.14
C TRP A 325 -0.76 -1.03 9.79
N LEU A 326 -1.65 -1.10 10.76
CA LEU A 326 -2.03 -2.33 11.45
C LEU A 326 -2.49 -3.42 10.45
N GLU A 327 -3.38 -3.08 9.51
CA GLU A 327 -3.84 -3.99 8.45
C GLU A 327 -2.71 -4.41 7.50
N TRP A 328 -1.80 -3.50 7.14
CA TRP A 328 -0.65 -3.82 6.31
C TRP A 328 0.28 -4.83 6.98
N GLN A 329 0.57 -4.65 8.27
CA GLN A 329 1.38 -5.61 9.03
C GLN A 329 0.71 -6.97 9.12
N ALA A 330 -0.58 -7.02 9.41
CA ALA A 330 -1.33 -8.27 9.50
C ALA A 330 -1.41 -9.00 8.15
N ASN A 331 -1.67 -8.28 7.06
CA ASN A 331 -1.66 -8.84 5.71
C ASN A 331 -0.28 -9.43 5.33
N ARG A 332 0.80 -8.73 5.66
CA ARG A 332 2.14 -9.21 5.34
C ARG A 332 2.57 -10.36 6.26
N GLY A 333 2.34 -10.22 7.56
CA GLY A 333 2.68 -11.24 8.56
C GLY A 333 1.91 -12.55 8.34
N SER A 334 0.65 -12.48 7.90
CA SER A 334 -0.14 -13.68 7.58
C SER A 334 0.46 -14.51 6.45
N PHE A 335 1.02 -13.86 5.42
CA PHE A 335 1.79 -14.57 4.40
C PHE A 335 3.08 -15.18 4.97
N GLY A 336 3.75 -14.48 5.90
CA GLY A 336 4.91 -14.99 6.63
C GLY A 336 4.59 -16.24 7.46
N LEU A 337 3.43 -16.25 8.14
CA LEU A 337 2.95 -17.43 8.87
C LEU A 337 2.56 -18.58 7.95
N MET A 338 1.83 -18.29 6.86
CA MET A 338 1.36 -19.31 5.92
C MET A 338 2.49 -19.92 5.09
N MET A 339 3.48 -19.12 4.74
CA MET A 339 4.61 -19.48 3.89
C MET A 339 5.88 -18.81 4.44
N PRO A 340 6.48 -19.37 5.51
CA PRO A 340 7.68 -18.80 6.14
C PRO A 340 8.80 -18.56 5.13
N LEU A 341 9.51 -17.45 5.30
CA LEU A 341 10.54 -17.03 4.35
C LEU A 341 11.67 -18.04 4.21
N SER A 342 12.08 -18.66 5.33
CA SER A 342 13.08 -19.72 5.37
C SER A 342 12.66 -20.92 4.52
N MET A 343 11.46 -21.45 4.75
CA MET A 343 10.89 -22.57 4.00
C MET A 343 10.77 -22.23 2.51
N MET A 344 10.23 -21.07 2.19
CA MET A 344 10.01 -20.67 0.79
C MET A 344 11.31 -20.48 0.02
N ARG A 345 12.37 -19.97 0.64
CA ARG A 345 13.70 -19.87 0.02
C ARG A 345 14.25 -21.23 -0.41
N ASP A 346 14.08 -22.25 0.44
CA ASP A 346 14.52 -23.60 0.13
C ASP A 346 13.71 -24.20 -1.02
N LEU A 347 12.37 -24.09 -0.95
CA LEU A 347 11.48 -24.58 -2.01
C LEU A 347 11.72 -23.92 -3.37
N VAL A 348 11.97 -22.62 -3.38
CA VAL A 348 12.30 -21.89 -4.63
C VAL A 348 13.64 -22.37 -5.18
N ARG A 349 14.67 -22.48 -4.33
CA ARG A 349 16.00 -22.97 -4.74
C ARG A 349 15.94 -24.38 -5.34
N GLU A 350 15.20 -25.28 -4.70
CA GLU A 350 14.96 -26.64 -5.21
C GLU A 350 14.22 -26.62 -6.55
N GLY A 351 13.17 -25.78 -6.65
CA GLY A 351 12.41 -25.59 -7.86
C GLY A 351 13.25 -25.03 -9.02
N GLU A 352 14.09 -24.03 -8.75
CA GLU A 352 15.01 -23.46 -9.74
C GLU A 352 16.06 -24.48 -10.19
N ALA A 353 16.65 -25.22 -9.26
CA ALA A 353 17.62 -26.27 -9.56
C ALA A 353 17.01 -27.40 -10.40
N SER A 354 15.76 -27.78 -10.15
CA SER A 354 15.05 -28.82 -10.93
C SER A 354 14.78 -28.42 -12.38
N LEU A 355 14.80 -27.12 -12.67
CA LEU A 355 14.56 -26.52 -13.98
C LEU A 355 15.83 -25.95 -14.62
N ASP A 356 16.98 -26.19 -14.01
CA ASP A 356 18.25 -25.75 -14.56
C ASP A 356 18.54 -26.47 -15.89
N GLY A 357 19.11 -25.70 -16.87
CA GLY A 357 19.31 -26.18 -18.24
C GLY A 357 18.04 -26.32 -19.09
N SER A 358 16.83 -25.93 -18.60
CA SER A 358 15.62 -25.91 -19.42
C SER A 358 15.52 -24.61 -20.24
N ASP A 359 15.07 -24.74 -21.51
CA ASP A 359 14.80 -23.58 -22.40
C ASP A 359 13.50 -22.82 -22.07
N LEU A 360 12.99 -22.98 -20.85
CA LEU A 360 11.77 -22.32 -20.43
C LEU A 360 12.01 -20.85 -20.12
N HIS A 361 11.19 -19.97 -20.69
CA HIS A 361 11.19 -18.57 -20.27
C HIS A 361 10.73 -18.42 -18.80
N TRP A 362 11.07 -17.30 -18.18
CA TRP A 362 10.88 -17.05 -16.75
C TRP A 362 9.43 -17.25 -16.28
N GLY A 363 8.44 -16.83 -17.06
CA GLY A 363 7.03 -17.02 -16.72
C GLY A 363 6.65 -18.50 -16.56
N LYS A 364 7.11 -19.37 -17.49
CA LYS A 364 6.87 -20.83 -17.41
C LYS A 364 7.67 -21.50 -16.29
N ARG A 365 8.91 -21.04 -16.04
CA ARG A 365 9.70 -21.54 -14.90
C ARG A 365 8.98 -21.29 -13.58
N TYR A 366 8.59 -20.05 -13.32
CA TYR A 366 7.90 -19.68 -12.08
C TYR A 366 6.46 -20.21 -11.99
N ASP A 367 5.78 -20.44 -13.12
CA ASP A 367 4.51 -21.18 -13.14
C ASP A 367 4.68 -22.61 -12.62
N ARG A 368 5.73 -23.32 -13.07
CA ARG A 368 6.02 -24.68 -12.58
C ARG A 368 6.41 -24.70 -11.12
N ILE A 369 7.28 -23.77 -10.69
CA ILE A 369 7.69 -23.62 -9.27
C ILE A 369 6.46 -23.35 -8.41
N ALA A 370 5.66 -22.35 -8.75
CA ALA A 370 4.46 -22.00 -8.00
C ALA A 370 3.43 -23.13 -7.95
N ARG A 371 3.28 -23.88 -9.05
CA ARG A 371 2.38 -25.04 -9.12
C ARG A 371 2.90 -26.22 -8.30
N GLY A 372 4.20 -26.48 -8.30
CA GLY A 372 4.84 -27.50 -7.46
C GLY A 372 4.61 -27.20 -5.99
N ILE A 373 5.00 -26.02 -5.52
CA ILE A 373 4.80 -25.58 -4.13
C ILE A 373 3.32 -25.64 -3.73
N ALA A 374 2.43 -25.13 -4.59
CA ALA A 374 0.99 -25.12 -4.35
C ALA A 374 0.43 -26.53 -4.12
N ARG A 375 0.82 -27.49 -4.98
CA ARG A 375 0.40 -28.89 -4.88
C ARG A 375 0.99 -29.58 -3.64
N ASP A 376 2.28 -29.41 -3.42
CA ASP A 376 3.00 -30.16 -2.39
C ASP A 376 2.66 -29.63 -0.98
N HIS A 377 2.20 -28.38 -0.86
CA HIS A 377 1.78 -27.74 0.39
C HIS A 377 0.27 -27.47 0.50
N ASP A 378 -0.53 -27.96 -0.45
CA ASP A 378 -2.00 -27.79 -0.49
C ASP A 378 -2.42 -26.31 -0.38
N LEU A 379 -1.72 -25.47 -1.13
CA LEU A 379 -1.94 -24.02 -1.16
C LEU A 379 -2.54 -23.60 -2.51
N PRO A 380 -3.38 -22.56 -2.53
CA PRO A 380 -3.82 -21.97 -3.78
C PRO A 380 -2.63 -21.37 -4.55
N LYS A 381 -2.46 -21.74 -5.83
CA LYS A 381 -1.36 -21.26 -6.68
C LYS A 381 -1.23 -19.73 -6.68
N PHE A 382 -2.36 -19.01 -6.70
CA PHE A 382 -2.34 -17.54 -6.71
C PHE A 382 -1.72 -16.96 -5.42
N ARG A 383 -1.88 -17.62 -4.27
CA ARG A 383 -1.24 -17.21 -3.00
C ARG A 383 0.25 -17.48 -3.01
N VAL A 384 0.67 -18.63 -3.52
CA VAL A 384 2.09 -18.94 -3.70
C VAL A 384 2.74 -17.92 -4.64
N ARG A 385 2.09 -17.61 -5.76
CA ARG A 385 2.55 -16.58 -6.68
C ARG A 385 2.68 -15.21 -6.01
N ALA A 386 1.68 -14.78 -5.23
CA ALA A 386 1.73 -13.53 -4.48
C ALA A 386 2.89 -13.52 -3.49
N ARG A 387 3.13 -14.64 -2.80
CA ARG A 387 4.26 -14.79 -1.89
C ARG A 387 5.60 -14.69 -2.58
N LEU A 388 5.77 -15.35 -3.73
CA LEU A 388 6.99 -15.25 -4.53
C LEU A 388 7.30 -13.81 -4.94
N ILE A 389 6.30 -13.06 -5.40
CA ILE A 389 6.45 -11.63 -5.73
C ILE A 389 6.81 -10.82 -4.47
N GLN A 390 6.19 -11.11 -3.34
CA GLN A 390 6.47 -10.44 -2.06
C GLN A 390 7.91 -10.68 -1.58
N MET A 391 8.49 -11.86 -1.90
CA MET A 391 9.89 -12.22 -1.63
C MET A 391 10.89 -11.59 -2.60
N GLY A 392 10.43 -10.92 -3.66
CA GLY A 392 11.26 -10.29 -4.66
C GLY A 392 11.44 -11.10 -5.95
N HIS A 393 10.80 -12.27 -6.07
CA HIS A 393 10.79 -13.04 -7.32
C HIS A 393 9.74 -12.48 -8.27
N ILE A 394 10.09 -11.35 -8.89
CA ILE A 394 9.16 -10.59 -9.71
C ILE A 394 8.73 -11.34 -10.98
N GLU A 395 9.53 -12.29 -11.44
CA GLU A 395 9.25 -13.18 -12.57
C GLU A 395 7.99 -14.04 -12.35
N ALA A 396 7.61 -14.24 -11.07
CA ALA A 396 6.36 -14.92 -10.71
C ALA A 396 5.11 -14.18 -11.21
N LYS A 397 5.22 -12.93 -11.69
CA LYS A 397 4.15 -12.26 -12.45
C LYS A 397 3.80 -13.03 -13.71
N GLY A 398 4.78 -13.55 -14.42
CA GLY A 398 4.57 -14.37 -15.59
C GLY A 398 3.82 -15.68 -15.32
N ALA A 399 3.72 -16.09 -14.06
CA ALA A 399 2.93 -17.23 -13.63
C ALA A 399 1.42 -16.96 -13.51
N LEU A 400 0.95 -15.74 -13.84
CA LEU A 400 -0.47 -15.40 -13.87
C LEU A 400 -1.10 -16.01 -15.13
N ASN A 401 -2.08 -16.88 -14.95
CA ASN A 401 -2.77 -17.55 -16.02
C ASN A 401 -4.19 -17.01 -16.25
N TYR A 402 -4.64 -16.04 -15.47
CA TYR A 402 -5.99 -15.49 -15.55
C TYR A 402 -5.94 -13.98 -15.56
N VAL A 403 -6.21 -13.38 -16.71
CA VAL A 403 -6.19 -11.94 -16.94
C VAL A 403 -7.50 -11.54 -17.61
N ASP A 404 -8.19 -10.52 -17.08
CA ASP A 404 -9.42 -9.97 -17.60
C ASP A 404 -10.54 -11.00 -17.88
N GLY A 405 -10.67 -12.01 -17.02
CA GLY A 405 -11.70 -13.04 -17.16
C GLY A 405 -11.34 -14.17 -18.14
N ALA A 406 -10.13 -14.22 -18.66
CA ALA A 406 -9.66 -15.25 -19.56
C ALA A 406 -8.39 -15.94 -19.08
N TYR A 407 -8.26 -17.24 -19.36
CA TYR A 407 -7.00 -17.95 -19.16
C TYR A 407 -6.03 -17.65 -20.28
N ILE A 408 -4.81 -17.29 -19.92
CA ILE A 408 -3.69 -17.08 -20.83
C ILE A 408 -2.55 -18.03 -20.49
N GLU A 409 -1.69 -18.33 -21.47
CA GLU A 409 -0.45 -19.06 -21.20
C GLU A 409 0.47 -18.24 -20.27
N PRO A 410 1.32 -18.90 -19.45
CA PRO A 410 2.38 -18.21 -18.73
C PRO A 410 3.24 -17.40 -19.70
N PHE A 411 3.45 -16.13 -19.38
CA PHE A 411 4.09 -15.22 -20.33
C PHE A 411 5.57 -14.96 -19.95
N ALA A 412 6.37 -14.60 -20.96
CA ALA A 412 7.75 -14.25 -20.77
C ALA A 412 7.86 -13.00 -19.87
N PHE A 413 8.69 -13.10 -18.85
CA PHE A 413 9.07 -12.02 -17.96
C PHE A 413 10.59 -12.04 -17.89
N GLU A 414 11.24 -11.33 -18.81
CA GLU A 414 12.70 -11.35 -18.94
C GLU A 414 13.33 -10.32 -18.03
N ARG A 415 14.40 -10.70 -17.33
CA ARG A 415 15.27 -9.77 -16.64
C ARG A 415 16.09 -8.97 -17.64
N SER A 416 15.99 -7.65 -17.62
CA SER A 416 16.96 -6.82 -18.32
C SER A 416 18.27 -6.74 -17.55
N ARG A 417 19.35 -6.31 -18.21
CA ARG A 417 20.63 -6.02 -17.55
C ARG A 417 20.57 -4.79 -16.62
N GLY A 418 19.42 -4.14 -16.49
CA GLY A 418 19.11 -3.05 -15.58
C GLY A 418 17.92 -3.40 -14.68
N ASN A 419 17.32 -2.41 -14.01
CA ASN A 419 16.22 -2.60 -13.07
C ASN A 419 14.84 -2.88 -13.71
N GLY A 420 14.76 -3.01 -15.03
CA GLY A 420 13.52 -3.23 -15.77
C GLY A 420 13.29 -4.69 -16.14
N ASN A 421 12.06 -5.14 -16.06
CA ASN A 421 11.62 -6.44 -16.54
C ASN A 421 10.68 -6.26 -17.72
N TYR A 422 10.77 -7.16 -18.71
CA TYR A 422 9.99 -7.08 -19.93
C TYR A 422 8.83 -8.05 -19.91
N THR A 423 7.67 -7.61 -20.38
CA THR A 423 6.50 -8.44 -20.56
C THR A 423 5.79 -8.10 -21.87
N PHE A 424 5.04 -9.06 -22.45
CA PHE A 424 4.16 -8.82 -23.60
C PHE A 424 2.69 -8.74 -23.17
N VAL A 425 2.38 -9.04 -21.90
CA VAL A 425 1.02 -9.15 -21.40
C VAL A 425 0.64 -7.95 -20.58
N LEU A 426 -0.51 -7.37 -20.90
CA LEU A 426 -1.17 -6.31 -20.14
C LEU A 426 -2.60 -6.73 -19.79
N SER A 427 -3.08 -6.34 -18.62
CA SER A 427 -4.52 -6.28 -18.35
C SER A 427 -5.15 -5.08 -19.06
N ARG A 428 -6.47 -5.08 -19.21
CA ARG A 428 -7.21 -3.92 -19.75
C ARG A 428 -7.00 -2.65 -18.95
N ARG A 429 -6.82 -2.78 -17.64
CA ARG A 429 -6.52 -1.66 -16.76
C ARG A 429 -5.15 -1.08 -17.09
N GLU A 430 -4.13 -1.90 -17.17
CA GLU A 430 -2.77 -1.49 -17.51
C GLU A 430 -2.71 -0.89 -18.92
N LEU A 431 -3.43 -1.47 -19.87
CA LEU A 431 -3.61 -0.91 -21.22
C LEU A 431 -4.23 0.50 -21.16
N PHE A 432 -5.27 0.68 -20.37
CA PHE A 432 -5.95 1.97 -20.23
C PHE A 432 -5.04 3.01 -19.55
N ASP A 433 -4.34 2.60 -18.49
CA ASP A 433 -3.39 3.47 -17.79
C ASP A 433 -2.27 3.92 -18.73
N GLU A 434 -1.72 3.00 -19.55
CA GLU A 434 -0.70 3.32 -20.56
C GLU A 434 -1.27 4.20 -21.68
N TYR A 435 -2.49 3.91 -22.17
CA TYR A 435 -3.16 4.75 -23.17
C TYR A 435 -3.39 6.17 -22.67
N CYS A 436 -3.72 6.36 -21.39
CA CYS A 436 -3.91 7.67 -20.79
C CYS A 436 -2.59 8.42 -20.56
N SER A 437 -1.54 7.71 -20.14
CA SER A 437 -0.28 8.30 -19.67
C SER A 437 0.79 8.45 -20.78
N ASN A 438 0.72 7.64 -21.85
CA ASN A 438 1.70 7.60 -22.93
C ASN A 438 1.11 8.06 -24.28
N PRO A 439 1.37 9.30 -24.72
CA PRO A 439 0.83 9.85 -25.96
C PRO A 439 1.23 9.08 -27.22
N ASP A 440 2.43 8.51 -27.22
CA ASP A 440 2.95 7.79 -28.39
C ASP A 440 2.33 6.39 -28.48
N PHE A 441 2.16 5.73 -27.34
CA PHE A 441 1.37 4.49 -27.29
C PHE A 441 -0.07 4.72 -27.76
N ARG A 442 -0.70 5.82 -27.34
CA ARG A 442 -2.03 6.23 -27.80
C ARG A 442 -2.07 6.39 -29.31
N LYS A 443 -1.10 7.11 -29.91
CA LYS A 443 -0.99 7.28 -31.37
C LYS A 443 -0.88 5.93 -32.11
N LEU A 444 -0.11 4.98 -31.54
CA LEU A 444 0.02 3.63 -32.11
C LEU A 444 -1.32 2.89 -32.16
N LEU A 445 -2.09 2.93 -31.05
CA LEU A 445 -3.41 2.31 -30.99
C LEU A 445 -4.43 3.05 -31.89
N ASP A 446 -4.45 4.38 -31.85
CA ASP A 446 -5.37 5.20 -32.63
C ASP A 446 -5.11 5.10 -34.16
N SER A 447 -3.88 4.81 -34.55
CA SER A 447 -3.54 4.54 -35.97
C SER A 447 -4.17 3.26 -36.52
N GLY A 448 -4.67 2.38 -35.64
CA GLY A 448 -5.17 1.05 -36.01
C GLY A 448 -4.10 0.05 -36.42
N ARG A 449 -2.81 0.42 -36.32
CA ARG A 449 -1.69 -0.48 -36.65
C ARG A 449 -1.54 -1.60 -35.63
N TYR A 450 -1.91 -1.32 -34.37
CA TYR A 450 -1.92 -2.29 -33.29
C TYR A 450 -3.30 -2.39 -32.69
N VAL A 451 -3.66 -3.57 -32.20
CA VAL A 451 -4.93 -3.85 -31.53
C VAL A 451 -4.69 -4.66 -30.28
N PHE A 452 -5.59 -4.52 -29.31
CA PHE A 452 -5.55 -5.32 -28.10
C PHE A 452 -6.31 -6.64 -28.28
N ALA A 453 -5.61 -7.75 -28.06
CA ALA A 453 -6.15 -9.10 -28.19
C ALA A 453 -5.53 -10.02 -27.15
N ASP A 454 -6.36 -10.75 -26.40
CA ASP A 454 -5.93 -11.78 -25.40
C ASP A 454 -4.83 -11.29 -24.42
N GLY A 455 -4.95 -10.03 -23.95
CA GLY A 455 -3.97 -9.46 -23.04
C GLY A 455 -2.67 -8.98 -23.71
N HIS A 456 -2.64 -8.84 -25.02
CA HIS A 456 -1.49 -8.40 -25.80
C HIS A 456 -1.87 -7.23 -26.72
N VAL A 457 -0.90 -6.36 -26.98
CA VAL A 457 -1.02 -5.33 -28.02
C VAL A 457 -0.28 -5.84 -29.25
N CYS A 458 -1.04 -6.34 -30.21
CA CYS A 458 -0.55 -7.07 -31.37
C CYS A 458 -0.72 -6.26 -32.65
N LEU A 459 0.14 -6.49 -33.64
CA LEU A 459 -0.05 -5.98 -34.99
C LEU A 459 -1.43 -6.38 -35.54
N ASN A 460 -2.14 -5.41 -36.09
CA ASN A 460 -3.47 -5.61 -36.67
C ASN A 460 -3.38 -6.19 -38.09
N ASP A 461 -3.11 -7.49 -38.15
CA ASP A 461 -2.99 -8.25 -39.39
C ASP A 461 -3.66 -9.62 -39.19
N GLU A 462 -4.34 -10.14 -40.20
CA GLU A 462 -5.08 -11.40 -40.16
C GLU A 462 -4.20 -12.62 -39.79
N ARG A 463 -2.89 -12.54 -40.02
CA ARG A 463 -1.92 -13.57 -39.60
C ARG A 463 -1.80 -13.65 -38.08
N TYR A 464 -2.06 -12.57 -37.39
CA TYR A 464 -1.79 -12.44 -35.96
C TYR A 464 -3.06 -12.34 -35.12
N VAL A 465 -4.10 -11.71 -35.64
CA VAL A 465 -5.35 -11.50 -34.90
C VAL A 465 -6.55 -11.96 -35.71
N ARG A 466 -7.56 -12.46 -35.04
CA ARG A 466 -8.84 -12.90 -35.63
C ARG A 466 -10.00 -12.37 -34.80
N ALA A 467 -11.10 -12.09 -35.48
CA ALA A 467 -12.35 -11.75 -34.81
C ALA A 467 -12.96 -12.98 -34.11
N ALA A 468 -13.48 -12.79 -32.91
CA ALA A 468 -14.23 -13.78 -32.16
C ALA A 468 -15.47 -13.13 -31.53
N ALA A 469 -16.39 -13.94 -31.01
CA ALA A 469 -17.64 -13.47 -30.43
C ALA A 469 -17.46 -12.37 -29.33
N ASN A 470 -16.35 -12.44 -28.59
CA ASN A 470 -16.06 -11.54 -27.47
C ASN A 470 -14.91 -10.55 -27.76
N GLY A 471 -14.65 -10.23 -29.01
CA GLY A 471 -13.58 -9.30 -29.43
C GLY A 471 -12.49 -9.98 -30.25
N LEU A 472 -11.32 -9.35 -30.32
CA LEU A 472 -10.18 -9.86 -31.06
C LEU A 472 -9.41 -10.89 -30.22
N ARG A 473 -8.92 -11.95 -30.90
CA ARG A 473 -8.07 -12.96 -30.32
C ARG A 473 -6.81 -13.18 -31.13
N LEU A 474 -5.74 -13.58 -30.46
CA LEU A 474 -4.51 -13.99 -31.15
C LEU A 474 -4.71 -15.29 -31.92
N THR A 475 -4.05 -15.40 -33.07
CA THR A 475 -3.93 -16.69 -33.78
C THR A 475 -2.97 -17.63 -33.03
N ALA A 476 -3.02 -18.92 -33.34
CA ALA A 476 -2.10 -19.91 -32.78
C ALA A 476 -0.63 -19.54 -33.07
N TRP A 477 -0.38 -18.98 -34.27
CA TRP A 477 0.95 -18.54 -34.66
C TRP A 477 1.42 -17.36 -33.81
N ALA A 478 0.57 -16.33 -33.65
CA ALA A 478 0.88 -15.15 -32.83
C ALA A 478 1.14 -15.51 -31.37
N ASN A 479 0.36 -16.42 -30.78
CA ASN A 479 0.60 -16.93 -29.43
C ASN A 479 1.96 -17.65 -29.28
N ALA A 480 2.44 -18.29 -30.33
CA ALA A 480 3.75 -18.94 -30.31
C ALA A 480 4.92 -17.97 -30.58
N HIS A 481 4.65 -16.79 -31.14
CA HIS A 481 5.64 -15.81 -31.62
C HIS A 481 5.30 -14.38 -31.17
N VAL A 482 4.92 -14.23 -29.90
CA VAL A 482 4.52 -12.92 -29.34
C VAL A 482 5.62 -11.84 -29.46
N ASP A 483 6.88 -12.27 -29.42
CA ASP A 483 8.05 -11.43 -29.61
C ASP A 483 8.18 -10.81 -31.01
N GLN A 484 7.52 -11.41 -32.02
CA GLN A 484 7.59 -10.93 -33.41
C GLN A 484 6.39 -10.06 -33.81
N CYS A 485 5.29 -10.15 -33.10
CA CYS A 485 4.04 -9.49 -33.52
C CYS A 485 3.40 -8.61 -32.42
N CYS A 486 3.85 -8.70 -31.18
CA CYS A 486 3.29 -7.95 -30.08
C CYS A 486 4.27 -6.91 -29.53
N LEU A 487 3.73 -5.83 -29.02
CA LEU A 487 4.55 -4.84 -28.31
C LEU A 487 5.04 -5.43 -27.00
N ARG A 488 6.28 -5.11 -26.68
CA ARG A 488 6.92 -5.45 -25.43
C ARG A 488 6.84 -4.27 -24.48
N PHE A 489 6.55 -4.53 -23.22
CA PHE A 489 6.42 -3.53 -22.18
C PHE A 489 7.50 -3.71 -21.13
N VAL A 490 8.05 -2.61 -20.62
CA VAL A 490 8.90 -2.62 -19.43
C VAL A 490 8.01 -2.53 -18.21
N SER A 491 8.23 -3.44 -17.27
CA SER A 491 7.65 -3.38 -15.94
C SER A 491 8.73 -2.95 -14.97
N VAL A 492 8.62 -1.74 -14.45
CA VAL A 492 9.53 -1.23 -13.41
C VAL A 492 8.88 -1.49 -12.05
N TYR A 493 9.60 -2.19 -11.17
CA TYR A 493 9.18 -2.36 -9.79
C TYR A 493 9.61 -1.16 -8.97
N GLU A 494 8.67 -0.34 -8.55
CA GLU A 494 8.90 0.72 -7.58
C GLU A 494 8.62 0.21 -6.17
N PRO A 495 9.63 0.08 -5.31
CA PRO A 495 9.44 -0.40 -3.93
C PRO A 495 8.72 0.60 -3.01
N CYS A 496 8.34 1.76 -3.48
CA CYS A 496 7.77 2.86 -2.71
C CYS A 496 6.25 3.06 -2.86
N GLY A 497 5.49 1.98 -3.04
CA GLY A 497 4.19 1.88 -2.39
C GLY A 497 2.97 2.58 -2.95
N PHE A 498 2.87 3.02 -4.22
CA PHE A 498 1.59 3.44 -4.79
C PHE A 498 1.19 2.75 -6.11
N SER A 499 2.12 2.19 -6.82
CA SER A 499 1.87 1.19 -7.84
C SER A 499 3.10 0.31 -7.90
N ASP A 500 2.93 -0.99 -7.74
CA ASP A 500 4.03 -1.93 -7.82
C ASP A 500 4.64 -1.98 -9.22
N TYR A 501 4.09 -1.24 -10.20
CA TYR A 501 4.50 -1.30 -11.60
C TYR A 501 4.15 -0.04 -12.37
N ARG A 502 5.13 0.50 -13.07
CA ARG A 502 4.94 1.32 -14.25
C ARG A 502 5.15 0.46 -15.49
N PHE A 503 4.20 0.49 -16.40
CA PHE A 503 4.38 -0.04 -17.74
C PHE A 503 4.81 1.09 -18.66
N SER A 504 5.84 0.86 -19.45
CA SER A 504 6.11 1.71 -20.59
C SER A 504 6.24 0.82 -21.83
N CYS A 505 5.65 1.25 -22.92
CA CYS A 505 5.72 0.55 -24.17
C CYS A 505 7.14 0.67 -24.75
N LEU A 506 7.78 -0.47 -24.99
CA LEU A 506 9.01 -0.53 -25.77
C LEU A 506 8.67 -0.90 -27.20
N ASN A 507 8.82 0.03 -28.10
CA ASN A 507 8.97 -0.31 -29.50
C ASN A 507 10.39 -0.81 -29.74
N SER A 508 10.62 -1.66 -30.74
CA SER A 508 11.94 -2.16 -31.14
C SER A 508 12.96 -1.07 -31.47
N ASP A 509 12.55 0.18 -31.61
CA ASP A 509 13.39 1.34 -31.83
C ASP A 509 13.71 2.03 -30.48
N GLU A 510 14.97 2.06 -30.11
CA GLU A 510 15.49 2.64 -28.85
C GLU A 510 15.13 4.13 -28.64
N GLU A 511 14.67 4.82 -29.67
CA GLU A 511 14.19 6.22 -29.59
C GLU A 511 12.91 6.40 -28.81
N TYR A 512 12.13 5.35 -28.61
CA TYR A 512 10.81 5.42 -27.98
C TYR A 512 10.82 5.67 -26.48
N ASN A 513 11.87 5.25 -25.81
CA ASN A 513 12.02 5.41 -24.36
C ASN A 513 12.40 6.83 -23.92
N ARG A 514 12.87 7.69 -24.83
CA ARG A 514 13.42 9.00 -24.45
C ARG A 514 12.39 10.00 -23.94
N HIS A 515 11.10 9.85 -24.24
CA HIS A 515 10.11 10.85 -23.87
C HIS A 515 9.50 10.70 -22.48
N TYR A 516 9.43 9.48 -21.96
CA TYR A 516 9.04 9.24 -20.55
C TYR A 516 10.23 9.49 -19.59
N ILE A 517 11.40 9.54 -20.15
CA ILE A 517 12.71 9.48 -19.53
C ILE A 517 13.33 10.88 -19.33
N ALA A 518 12.82 11.96 -19.86
CA ALA A 518 13.48 13.28 -19.73
C ALA A 518 13.55 13.81 -18.27
N PHE A 519 12.77 13.22 -17.35
CA PHE A 519 12.95 13.39 -15.91
C PHE A 519 13.23 12.07 -15.16
N ALA A 520 13.26 10.92 -15.85
CA ALA A 520 13.45 9.59 -15.28
C ALA A 520 14.77 8.91 -15.70
N GLU A 521 15.45 9.41 -16.75
CA GLU A 521 16.70 8.78 -17.24
C GLU A 521 17.87 8.87 -16.25
N GLU A 522 17.85 9.81 -15.33
CA GLU A 522 18.81 9.85 -14.23
C GLU A 522 18.32 9.07 -12.99
N ASP A 523 17.07 8.58 -12.97
CA ASP A 523 16.36 8.21 -11.73
C ASP A 523 16.07 6.71 -11.55
N ASP A 524 16.21 5.87 -12.57
CA ASP A 524 15.89 4.43 -12.46
C ASP A 524 16.86 3.64 -11.55
N ALA A 525 18.00 4.24 -11.19
CA ALA A 525 18.97 3.69 -10.25
C ALA A 525 18.87 4.27 -8.83
N LEU A 526 18.06 5.32 -8.60
CA LEU A 526 18.05 6.03 -7.34
C LEU A 526 17.05 5.39 -6.35
N SER A 527 17.48 5.20 -5.11
CA SER A 527 16.62 4.81 -4.00
C SER A 527 15.53 5.86 -3.73
N ALA A 528 14.45 5.50 -3.05
CA ALA A 528 13.39 6.45 -2.65
C ALA A 528 13.94 7.67 -1.88
N ARG A 529 15.04 7.48 -1.16
CA ARG A 529 15.74 8.55 -0.45
C ARG A 529 16.42 9.53 -1.42
N GLU A 530 17.12 9.01 -2.42
CA GLU A 530 17.79 9.83 -3.44
C GLU A 530 16.79 10.59 -4.31
N LYS A 531 15.63 9.96 -4.64
CA LYS A 531 14.52 10.63 -5.32
C LYS A 531 13.95 11.78 -4.47
N LEU A 532 13.77 11.57 -3.18
CA LEU A 532 13.32 12.61 -2.26
C LEU A 532 14.37 13.72 -2.15
N GLU A 533 15.65 13.38 -2.05
CA GLU A 533 16.76 14.34 -2.01
C GLU A 533 16.87 15.13 -3.32
N HIS A 534 16.62 14.47 -4.46
CA HIS A 534 16.56 15.15 -5.77
C HIS A 534 15.37 16.11 -5.86
N MET A 535 14.16 15.64 -5.53
CA MET A 535 12.97 16.49 -5.49
C MET A 535 13.18 17.69 -4.55
N THR A 536 13.73 17.46 -3.37
CA THR A 536 14.01 18.50 -2.37
C THR A 536 15.00 19.52 -2.95
N ARG A 537 16.09 19.09 -3.56
CA ARG A 537 17.07 19.98 -4.20
C ARG A 537 16.45 20.85 -5.31
N VAL A 538 15.59 20.26 -6.16
CA VAL A 538 14.89 21.01 -7.21
C VAL A 538 13.92 22.01 -6.62
N LEU A 539 13.17 21.62 -5.58
CA LEU A 539 12.21 22.49 -4.88
C LEU A 539 12.93 23.63 -4.16
N ASP A 540 14.04 23.34 -3.49
CA ASP A 540 14.85 24.36 -2.79
C ASP A 540 15.52 25.35 -3.76
N ALA A 541 15.86 24.87 -4.98
CA ALA A 541 16.42 25.72 -6.03
C ALA A 541 15.36 26.52 -6.80
N LEU A 542 14.08 26.11 -6.73
CA LEU A 542 12.99 26.73 -7.45
C LEU A 542 12.62 28.09 -6.80
N PRO A 543 12.78 29.23 -7.50
CA PRO A 543 12.48 30.54 -6.93
C PRO A 543 11.05 30.70 -6.45
N ASP A 544 10.83 31.50 -5.40
CA ASP A 544 9.51 31.73 -4.82
C ASP A 544 8.57 32.57 -5.71
N ALA A 545 9.13 33.51 -6.46
CA ALA A 545 8.32 34.35 -7.33
C ALA A 545 8.06 33.66 -8.68
N PHE A 546 6.82 33.66 -9.16
CA PHE A 546 6.41 33.00 -10.40
C PHE A 546 7.28 33.35 -11.64
N PRO A 547 7.64 34.63 -11.91
CA PRO A 547 8.47 34.95 -13.08
C PRO A 547 9.83 34.25 -13.08
N GLN A 548 10.48 34.23 -11.91
CA GLN A 548 11.78 33.59 -11.74
C GLN A 548 11.66 32.06 -11.79
N ALA A 549 10.59 31.52 -11.19
CA ALA A 549 10.31 30.08 -11.24
C ALA A 549 10.06 29.61 -12.69
N LEU A 550 9.26 30.35 -13.46
CA LEU A 550 9.02 30.05 -14.87
C LEU A 550 10.33 30.11 -15.67
N SER A 551 11.18 31.13 -15.43
CA SER A 551 12.48 31.26 -16.09
C SER A 551 13.40 30.12 -15.74
N PHE A 552 13.48 29.73 -14.48
CA PHE A 552 14.25 28.60 -14.00
C PHE A 552 13.80 27.29 -14.65
N LEU A 553 12.48 27.02 -14.69
CA LEU A 553 11.94 25.79 -15.30
C LEU A 553 12.18 25.75 -16.82
N MET A 554 12.09 26.87 -17.52
CA MET A 554 12.45 26.96 -18.95
C MET A 554 13.94 26.66 -19.17
N GLU A 555 14.82 27.15 -18.32
CA GLU A 555 16.25 26.90 -18.38
C GLU A 555 16.56 25.41 -18.10
N GLN A 556 15.96 24.84 -17.06
CA GLN A 556 16.15 23.42 -16.73
C GLN A 556 15.63 22.47 -17.82
N THR A 557 14.53 22.85 -18.49
CA THR A 557 13.96 22.05 -19.60
C THR A 557 14.57 22.37 -20.96
N GLY A 558 15.44 23.38 -21.05
CA GLY A 558 16.05 23.81 -22.32
C GLY A 558 15.06 24.39 -23.32
N VAL A 559 13.88 24.84 -22.88
CA VAL A 559 12.81 25.33 -23.75
C VAL A 559 12.94 26.83 -23.94
N THR A 560 13.09 27.28 -25.20
CA THR A 560 13.13 28.72 -25.55
C THR A 560 11.72 29.36 -25.52
N GLU A 561 11.67 30.71 -25.56
CA GLU A 561 10.38 31.44 -25.61
C GLU A 561 9.58 31.07 -26.88
N GLU A 562 10.26 30.90 -28.03
CA GLU A 562 9.66 30.52 -29.31
C GLU A 562 9.12 29.07 -29.26
N ALA A 563 9.90 28.13 -28.73
CA ALA A 563 9.46 26.75 -28.56
C ALA A 563 8.28 26.66 -27.57
N LEU A 564 8.30 27.50 -26.54
CA LEU A 564 7.18 27.55 -25.57
C LEU A 564 5.93 28.16 -26.17
N GLU A 565 6.05 29.19 -27.07
CA GLU A 565 4.91 29.70 -27.84
C GLU A 565 4.29 28.60 -28.70
N GLU A 566 5.13 27.90 -29.49
CA GLU A 566 4.65 26.81 -30.36
C GLU A 566 3.88 25.73 -29.57
N ARG A 567 4.39 25.36 -28.41
CA ARG A 567 3.79 24.29 -27.57
C ARG A 567 2.60 24.75 -26.74
N SER A 568 2.61 25.99 -26.24
CA SER A 568 1.60 26.52 -25.31
C SER A 568 0.50 27.33 -26.01
N GLY A 569 0.71 27.78 -27.24
CA GLY A 569 -0.16 28.74 -27.91
C GLY A 569 -0.20 30.13 -27.27
N ILE A 570 0.70 30.41 -26.35
CA ILE A 570 0.85 31.72 -25.67
C ILE A 570 1.95 32.49 -26.40
N SER A 571 1.67 33.73 -26.87
CA SER A 571 2.63 34.51 -27.64
C SER A 571 3.94 34.78 -26.88
N VAL A 572 5.08 34.80 -27.60
CA VAL A 572 6.42 35.13 -27.05
C VAL A 572 6.38 36.41 -26.23
N SER A 573 5.66 37.45 -26.70
CA SER A 573 5.52 38.71 -25.96
C SER A 573 4.83 38.54 -24.61
N THR A 574 3.90 37.62 -24.51
CA THR A 574 3.20 37.29 -23.25
C THR A 574 4.11 36.45 -22.35
N ILE A 575 4.82 35.44 -22.91
CA ILE A 575 5.79 34.62 -22.16
C ILE A 575 6.89 35.51 -21.59
N SER A 576 7.48 36.39 -22.42
CA SER A 576 8.51 37.33 -21.99
C SER A 576 8.04 38.25 -20.85
N ARG A 577 6.77 38.72 -20.91
CA ARG A 577 6.19 39.49 -19.80
C ARG A 577 5.96 38.66 -18.53
N LEU A 578 5.56 37.41 -18.66
CA LEU A 578 5.37 36.48 -17.55
C LEU A 578 6.68 36.19 -16.83
N ARG A 579 7.79 36.14 -17.53
CA ARG A 579 9.14 35.90 -16.98
C ARG A 579 9.78 37.12 -16.31
N ARG A 580 9.41 38.34 -16.73
CA ARG A 580 10.10 39.55 -16.29
C ARG A 580 9.33 40.37 -15.27
N LYS A 581 8.02 40.25 -15.22
CA LYS A 581 7.20 41.14 -14.42
C LYS A 581 6.24 40.37 -13.53
N GLU A 582 6.39 40.57 -12.24
CA GLU A 582 5.46 40.06 -11.25
C GLU A 582 4.07 40.71 -11.45
N ARG A 583 3.01 39.95 -11.28
CA ARG A 583 1.64 40.38 -11.45
C ARG A 583 0.82 40.06 -10.20
N ALA A 584 -0.19 40.92 -9.94
CA ALA A 584 -1.13 40.64 -8.87
C ALA A 584 -1.98 39.36 -9.13
N ASN A 585 -2.25 39.03 -10.42
CA ASN A 585 -3.07 37.89 -10.81
C ASN A 585 -2.51 37.23 -12.06
N TYR A 586 -2.42 35.90 -12.07
CA TYR A 586 -2.09 35.06 -13.22
C TYR A 586 -3.32 34.32 -13.71
N SER A 587 -3.40 34.06 -15.02
CA SER A 587 -4.48 33.25 -15.59
C SER A 587 -4.22 31.78 -15.33
N LEU A 588 -5.18 31.09 -14.72
CA LEU A 588 -5.10 29.64 -14.47
C LEU A 588 -4.91 28.86 -15.78
N ASP A 589 -5.67 29.22 -16.83
CA ASP A 589 -5.60 28.58 -18.15
C ASP A 589 -4.19 28.71 -18.75
N GLN A 590 -3.57 29.90 -18.64
CA GLN A 590 -2.20 30.10 -19.13
C GLN A 590 -1.18 29.30 -18.33
N VAL A 591 -1.31 29.24 -16.99
CA VAL A 591 -0.36 28.46 -16.18
C VAL A 591 -0.50 26.96 -16.44
N VAL A 592 -1.73 26.44 -16.59
CA VAL A 592 -1.96 25.05 -16.98
C VAL A 592 -1.33 24.76 -18.34
N ALA A 593 -1.51 25.64 -19.34
CA ALA A 593 -0.90 25.50 -20.67
C ALA A 593 0.63 25.51 -20.60
N LEU A 594 1.24 26.36 -19.77
CA LEU A 594 2.68 26.40 -19.55
C LEU A 594 3.21 25.12 -18.89
N CYS A 595 2.50 24.57 -17.91
CA CYS A 595 2.85 23.30 -17.28
C CYS A 595 2.91 22.16 -18.32
N VAL A 596 1.88 22.06 -19.16
CA VAL A 596 1.81 21.07 -20.26
C VAL A 596 2.91 21.31 -21.28
N ALA A 597 3.12 22.54 -21.74
CA ALA A 597 4.12 22.89 -22.75
C ALA A 597 5.55 22.65 -22.29
N LEU A 598 5.83 22.85 -21.00
CA LEU A 598 7.09 22.53 -20.34
C LEU A 598 7.19 21.06 -19.94
N ARG A 599 6.13 20.27 -20.11
CA ARG A 599 6.05 18.85 -19.69
C ARG A 599 6.40 18.64 -18.22
N LEU A 600 5.92 19.53 -17.35
CA LEU A 600 6.27 19.48 -15.94
C LEU A 600 5.56 18.28 -15.27
N PRO A 601 6.29 17.48 -14.48
CA PRO A 601 5.68 16.44 -13.68
C PRO A 601 4.68 17.03 -12.68
N PRO A 602 3.70 16.24 -12.20
CA PRO A 602 2.60 16.71 -11.34
C PRO A 602 3.05 17.55 -10.14
N TRP A 603 4.14 17.14 -9.48
CA TRP A 603 4.66 17.83 -8.31
C TRP A 603 5.24 19.23 -8.65
N LEU A 604 5.93 19.41 -9.80
CA LEU A 604 6.40 20.72 -10.25
C LEU A 604 5.27 21.59 -10.79
N SER A 605 4.28 20.99 -11.46
CA SER A 605 3.07 21.70 -11.90
C SER A 605 2.31 22.28 -10.71
N GLY A 606 2.19 21.54 -9.62
CA GLY A 606 1.60 22.01 -8.37
C GLY A 606 2.36 23.20 -7.78
N GLU A 607 3.67 23.14 -7.78
CA GLU A 607 4.54 24.22 -7.29
C GLU A 607 4.45 25.50 -8.16
N LEU A 608 4.42 25.35 -9.48
CA LEU A 608 4.30 26.51 -10.38
C LEU A 608 2.93 27.19 -10.22
N LEU A 609 1.85 26.42 -10.02
CA LEU A 609 0.52 26.94 -9.70
C LEU A 609 0.54 27.69 -8.34
N ALA A 610 1.16 27.13 -7.32
CA ALA A 610 1.26 27.74 -6.00
C ALA A 610 1.99 29.09 -6.05
N ARG A 611 3.10 29.19 -6.81
CA ARG A 611 3.84 30.43 -7.01
C ARG A 611 3.07 31.47 -7.83
N ALA A 612 2.15 31.03 -8.66
CA ALA A 612 1.20 31.90 -9.34
C ALA A 612 0.04 32.37 -8.43
N GLY A 613 -0.03 31.88 -7.20
CA GLY A 613 -1.14 32.14 -6.28
C GLY A 613 -2.44 31.44 -6.70
N LEU A 614 -2.34 30.36 -7.49
CA LEU A 614 -3.47 29.65 -8.08
C LEU A 614 -3.73 28.35 -7.34
N MET A 615 -5.00 28.03 -7.17
CA MET A 615 -5.45 26.78 -6.56
C MET A 615 -6.57 26.16 -7.38
N LEU A 616 -6.47 24.86 -7.63
CA LEU A 616 -7.54 24.10 -8.28
C LEU A 616 -8.68 23.82 -7.28
N ARG A 617 -9.87 24.31 -7.64
CA ARG A 617 -11.11 24.16 -6.84
C ARG A 617 -11.84 22.87 -7.23
N ARG A 618 -12.90 22.51 -6.50
CA ARG A 618 -13.73 21.31 -6.77
C ARG A 618 -14.77 21.51 -7.89
N THR A 619 -14.52 22.36 -8.88
CA THR A 619 -15.40 22.54 -10.05
C THR A 619 -15.10 21.48 -11.12
N LYS A 620 -16.03 21.19 -12.03
CA LYS A 620 -15.83 20.28 -13.16
C LYS A 620 -14.61 20.69 -13.99
N GLN A 621 -14.48 21.99 -14.30
CA GLN A 621 -13.34 22.54 -15.05
C GLN A 621 -12.01 22.30 -14.35
N HIS A 622 -11.92 22.58 -13.04
CA HIS A 622 -10.68 22.42 -12.31
C HIS A 622 -10.31 20.95 -12.03
N ARG A 623 -11.31 20.05 -12.00
CA ARG A 623 -11.03 18.59 -11.98
C ARG A 623 -10.42 18.12 -13.30
N ALA A 624 -10.91 18.65 -14.42
CA ALA A 624 -10.31 18.38 -15.72
C ALA A 624 -8.87 18.90 -15.80
N TYR A 625 -8.60 20.11 -15.27
CA TYR A 625 -7.24 20.64 -15.19
C TYR A 625 -6.34 19.78 -14.30
N ARG A 626 -6.84 19.29 -13.19
CA ARG A 626 -6.08 18.36 -12.34
C ARG A 626 -5.72 17.11 -13.12
N LEU A 627 -6.67 16.47 -13.80
CA LEU A 627 -6.40 15.30 -14.63
C LEU A 627 -5.36 15.59 -15.72
N ILE A 628 -5.44 16.76 -16.36
CA ILE A 628 -4.46 17.19 -17.36
C ILE A 628 -3.06 17.26 -16.76
N LEU A 629 -2.93 17.91 -15.61
CA LEU A 629 -1.63 18.09 -14.94
C LEU A 629 -1.08 16.78 -14.32
N ASP A 630 -1.96 15.89 -13.88
CA ASP A 630 -1.56 14.62 -13.27
C ASP A 630 -1.26 13.52 -14.31
N CYS A 631 -2.02 13.48 -15.43
CA CYS A 631 -1.98 12.35 -16.37
C CYS A 631 -1.68 12.73 -17.83
N MET A 632 -1.84 14.01 -18.22
CA MET A 632 -1.71 14.45 -19.62
C MET A 632 -0.61 15.52 -19.80
N PHE A 633 0.26 15.70 -18.84
CA PHE A 633 1.31 16.75 -18.86
C PHE A 633 2.35 16.53 -19.98
N MET A 634 2.44 15.32 -20.53
CA MET A 634 3.30 14.99 -21.69
C MET A 634 2.58 15.16 -23.02
N ASP A 635 1.27 15.42 -23.04
CA ASP A 635 0.47 15.54 -24.24
C ASP A 635 0.68 16.89 -24.96
N SER A 636 0.21 16.95 -26.23
CA SER A 636 0.16 18.22 -26.95
C SER A 636 -0.99 19.08 -26.43
N LEU A 637 -0.85 20.40 -26.59
CA LEU A 637 -1.92 21.34 -26.24
C LEU A 637 -3.22 21.03 -27.00
N ASP A 638 -3.12 20.61 -28.27
CA ASP A 638 -4.29 20.24 -29.07
C ASP A 638 -5.02 19.03 -28.47
N THR A 639 -4.30 18.03 -27.99
CA THR A 639 -4.87 16.86 -27.30
C THR A 639 -5.59 17.30 -26.02
N VAL A 640 -4.99 18.18 -25.24
CA VAL A 640 -5.59 18.75 -24.03
C VAL A 640 -6.85 19.54 -24.34
N GLN A 641 -6.83 20.38 -25.37
CA GLN A 641 -8.00 21.15 -25.81
C GLN A 641 -9.15 20.25 -26.29
N ASN A 642 -8.82 19.19 -27.02
CA ASN A 642 -9.81 18.20 -27.47
C ASN A 642 -10.41 17.41 -26.30
N PHE A 643 -9.59 17.03 -25.34
CA PHE A 643 -10.05 16.39 -24.10
C PHE A 643 -11.02 17.29 -23.32
N LEU A 644 -10.69 18.57 -23.13
CA LEU A 644 -11.57 19.52 -22.45
C LEU A 644 -12.92 19.64 -23.16
N LYS A 645 -12.93 19.77 -24.49
CA LYS A 645 -14.17 19.82 -25.28
C LYS A 645 -14.99 18.53 -25.17
N ALA A 646 -14.37 17.38 -25.31
CA ALA A 646 -15.00 16.07 -25.15
C ALA A 646 -15.61 15.85 -23.77
N SER A 647 -14.95 16.40 -22.72
CA SER A 647 -15.41 16.36 -21.33
C SER A 647 -16.50 17.40 -21.02
N GLY A 648 -16.95 18.20 -22.01
CA GLY A 648 -17.91 19.30 -21.80
C GLY A 648 -17.38 20.38 -20.85
N CYS A 649 -16.07 20.66 -20.93
CA CYS A 649 -15.36 21.74 -20.28
C CYS A 649 -14.99 22.84 -21.30
N GLU A 650 -14.80 24.08 -20.80
CA GLU A 650 -14.31 25.16 -21.63
C GLU A 650 -12.85 24.92 -22.05
N PRO A 651 -12.49 25.20 -23.32
CA PRO A 651 -11.11 25.17 -23.74
C PRO A 651 -10.25 26.20 -22.97
N LEU A 652 -8.93 25.93 -22.85
CA LEU A 652 -8.00 26.87 -22.24
C LEU A 652 -8.01 28.21 -23.01
N LYS A 653 -8.22 29.33 -22.29
CA LYS A 653 -8.21 30.70 -22.84
C LYS A 653 -6.79 31.26 -22.78
N LEU A 654 -6.08 31.19 -23.89
CA LEU A 654 -4.61 31.47 -23.96
C LEU A 654 -4.30 32.90 -24.37
N LYS A 655 -5.23 33.60 -25.05
CA LYS A 655 -5.07 35.00 -25.39
C LYS A 655 -5.29 35.86 -24.17
N ALA A 656 -4.37 36.81 -23.94
CA ALA A 656 -4.62 37.84 -22.94
C ALA A 656 -5.86 38.66 -23.37
N THR A 657 -6.89 38.66 -22.52
CA THR A 657 -8.01 39.58 -22.62
C THR A 657 -7.55 41.01 -22.32
#